data_6802e87e7e9afad631bf5f34900dc612
#
_entry.id   6802e87e7e9afad631bf5f34900dc612
#
_cell.length_a   1.000
_cell.length_b   1.000
_cell.length_c   1.000
_cell.angle_alpha   90.00
_cell.angle_beta   90.00
_cell.angle_gamma   90.00
#
_symmetry.space_group_name_H-M   'P 1'
#
loop_
_entity.id
_entity.type
_entity.pdbx_description
1 polymer ?
#
loop_
_entity_poly.entity_id
_entity_poly.type
_entity_poly.pdbx_seq_one_letter_code
_entity_poly.pdbx_strand_id
1 'polypeptide(L)'
;MKTYIKNNISNIISIFILLSPFIDLITGINIHNNINITLGVIYRLLVLGILFLIVTIIYKKKKLLIPYLIVVIYILLFLLVNDKTYLIKELQGALRVFYFPLILVTLFNIKDEFKISNNILIVTLVEYTLLLFIPNILGLGYNTYSESKVGHLGFFASANEIGGILSLLIPILFINIKERIIPKIIFILIYLYVILNIGTKTPILVFIMTILTLYLYLISVWKKERKIKYIKYSILVIILVLSTILFILPKTNFYKNIKIHLNYLHVEKITDLTKPKIIDHFIFSSRLKFKDNKQKLYDKSSLSRQLFGIGYINGNKEIKDAEMDFYDIGYSNGTIGLIIFFGITIYVLRNIKTNTNNITKVVIKLELLLILLLSGITGHILTSPSVSFIAAIIILITTSNKKELLFASYNMDLGGIEKALLTLVNKIDKNKYRVTIVLEKKEGIFLDKLDKNIKVIELKVSNNKNIFIRKFTNMFRKEIFRLFNNKKYDFSCCYATYSYSSNKVALIASNNRMIYIHNDYTHIYQEKELNDFFDTRNLGDYRYITFVSNESKNNFTKAYKKYKENYIVINNFVDVSEIIEKSNEKIDCIKKNRTMIFVGRLDENQKRITRLLKIIKLLKNVDLWIVGDGPDKQMYKEIVTKEKLNDRVTFFGKKSNPFPYIKESDYIIFTSEYEGFPVTYLESIVLNKPVITTQALSDDLVKINDYGYKISKDEKEAVKEIKEIFKNKKIIKYKNLNNVQNKRMKKLESIFNEVI
;
A
#
# COMPACT_ATOMS: atom_id res chain seq x y z
N MET A 1 18.42 -13.78 1.08
CA MET A 1 17.31 -14.24 0.24
C MET A 1 15.95 -14.24 0.97
N LYS A 2 15.77 -14.92 2.13
CA LYS A 2 14.47 -14.97 2.85
C LYS A 2 13.90 -13.60 3.21
N THR A 3 14.71 -12.69 3.76
CA THR A 3 14.30 -11.33 4.12
C THR A 3 13.95 -10.50 2.89
N TYR A 4 14.70 -10.65 1.80
CA TYR A 4 14.40 -9.99 0.54
C TYR A 4 13.03 -10.39 -0.02
N ILE A 5 12.70 -11.69 -0.05
CA ILE A 5 11.40 -12.17 -0.51
C ILE A 5 10.26 -11.66 0.37
N LYS A 6 10.42 -11.72 1.71
CA LYS A 6 9.41 -11.15 2.63
C LYS A 6 9.13 -9.68 2.36
N ASN A 7 10.18 -8.88 2.18
CA ASN A 7 10.06 -7.45 1.93
C ASN A 7 9.49 -7.12 0.55
N ASN A 8 9.57 -8.04 -0.41
CA ASN A 8 9.15 -7.81 -1.79
C ASN A 8 7.96 -8.66 -2.25
N ILE A 9 7.29 -9.38 -1.37
CA ILE A 9 6.19 -10.28 -1.73
C ILE A 9 5.07 -9.56 -2.50
N SER A 10 4.72 -8.33 -2.13
CA SER A 10 3.74 -7.52 -2.87
C SER A 10 4.18 -7.26 -4.32
N ASN A 11 5.46 -6.96 -4.53
CA ASN A 11 6.00 -6.70 -5.88
C ASN A 11 6.08 -7.98 -6.71
N ILE A 12 6.43 -9.10 -6.08
CA ILE A 12 6.47 -10.42 -6.74
C ILE A 12 5.07 -10.78 -7.25
N ILE A 13 4.05 -10.68 -6.41
CA ILE A 13 2.66 -10.94 -6.81
C ILE A 13 2.22 -9.93 -7.90
N SER A 14 2.59 -8.66 -7.77
CA SER A 14 2.28 -7.63 -8.78
C SER A 14 2.88 -7.95 -10.15
N ILE A 15 4.11 -8.46 -10.20
CA ILE A 15 4.76 -8.90 -11.45
C ILE A 15 4.00 -10.07 -12.07
N PHE A 16 3.56 -11.04 -11.27
CA PHE A 16 2.74 -12.14 -11.78
C PHE A 16 1.41 -11.65 -12.37
N ILE A 17 0.80 -10.64 -11.77
CA ILE A 17 -0.43 -10.04 -12.31
C ILE A 17 -0.17 -9.35 -13.65
N LEU A 18 0.89 -8.51 -13.75
CA LEU A 18 1.25 -7.76 -14.95
C LEU A 18 1.69 -8.67 -16.13
N LEU A 19 2.26 -9.82 -15.85
CA LEU A 19 2.65 -10.78 -16.91
C LEU A 19 1.47 -11.60 -17.45
N SER A 20 0.38 -11.72 -16.70
CA SER A 20 -0.77 -12.57 -17.07
C SER A 20 -1.36 -12.24 -18.45
N PRO A 21 -1.59 -10.98 -18.86
CA PRO A 21 -2.18 -10.66 -20.17
C PRO A 21 -1.35 -11.19 -21.35
N PHE A 22 -0.02 -11.07 -21.25
CA PHE A 22 0.90 -11.51 -22.31
C PHE A 22 0.98 -13.05 -22.41
N ILE A 23 0.97 -13.72 -21.25
CA ILE A 23 0.96 -15.19 -21.19
C ILE A 23 -0.36 -15.74 -21.76
N ASP A 24 -1.48 -15.10 -21.47
CA ASP A 24 -2.79 -15.51 -22.00
C ASP A 24 -2.88 -15.27 -23.52
N LEU A 25 -2.31 -14.18 -24.00
CA LEU A 25 -2.22 -13.90 -25.43
C LEU A 25 -1.39 -14.96 -26.16
N ILE A 26 -0.18 -15.28 -25.68
CA ILE A 26 0.68 -16.31 -26.27
C ILE A 26 -0.01 -17.68 -26.21
N THR A 27 -0.72 -17.98 -25.12
CA THR A 27 -1.50 -19.22 -25.01
C THR A 27 -2.60 -19.29 -26.08
N GLY A 28 -3.27 -18.19 -26.34
CA GLY A 28 -4.27 -18.12 -27.40
C GLY A 28 -3.67 -18.37 -28.80
N ILE A 29 -2.53 -17.74 -29.10
CA ILE A 29 -1.80 -17.98 -30.34
C ILE A 29 -1.41 -19.46 -30.49
N ASN A 30 -0.86 -20.08 -29.43
CA ASN A 30 -0.46 -21.48 -29.45
C ASN A 30 -1.65 -22.41 -29.71
N ILE A 31 -2.78 -22.21 -29.05
CA ILE A 31 -3.99 -23.03 -29.25
C ILE A 31 -4.51 -22.94 -30.68
N HIS A 32 -4.57 -21.73 -31.25
CA HIS A 32 -5.04 -21.55 -32.65
C HIS A 32 -4.08 -22.11 -33.71
N ASN A 33 -2.80 -22.17 -33.37
CA ASN A 33 -1.78 -22.81 -34.24
C ASN A 33 -1.62 -24.30 -33.97
N ASN A 34 -2.53 -24.96 -33.25
CA ASN A 34 -2.49 -26.38 -32.87
C ASN A 34 -1.21 -26.79 -32.12
N ILE A 35 -0.56 -25.88 -31.43
CA ILE A 35 0.57 -26.17 -30.55
C ILE A 35 0.04 -26.71 -29.23
N ASN A 36 0.34 -27.96 -28.90
CA ASN A 36 -0.19 -28.66 -27.73
C ASN A 36 0.33 -28.12 -26.38
N ILE A 37 1.10 -27.04 -26.34
CA ILE A 37 1.67 -26.46 -25.12
C ILE A 37 0.75 -25.34 -24.62
N THR A 38 0.03 -25.59 -23.53
CA THR A 38 -0.80 -24.60 -22.85
C THR A 38 0.06 -23.78 -21.86
N LEU A 39 0.78 -22.79 -22.39
CA LEU A 39 1.70 -21.95 -21.59
C LEU A 39 1.00 -21.30 -20.40
N GLY A 40 -0.26 -20.91 -20.55
CA GLY A 40 -1.08 -20.34 -19.50
C GLY A 40 -1.29 -21.25 -18.28
N VAL A 41 -1.48 -22.55 -18.52
CA VAL A 41 -1.62 -23.55 -17.44
C VAL A 41 -0.28 -23.73 -16.71
N ILE A 42 0.82 -23.88 -17.47
CA ILE A 42 2.17 -24.02 -16.89
C ILE A 42 2.50 -22.80 -16.03
N TYR A 43 2.28 -21.60 -16.55
CA TYR A 43 2.51 -20.37 -15.81
C TYR A 43 1.75 -20.32 -14.48
N ARG A 44 0.47 -20.67 -14.47
CA ARG A 44 -0.34 -20.62 -13.26
C ARG A 44 0.05 -21.69 -12.25
N LEU A 45 0.42 -22.86 -12.70
CA LEU A 45 0.97 -23.91 -11.81
C LEU A 45 2.31 -23.48 -11.22
N LEU A 46 3.18 -22.83 -12.00
CA LEU A 46 4.43 -22.25 -11.49
C LEU A 46 4.16 -21.16 -10.46
N VAL A 47 3.23 -20.23 -10.71
CA VAL A 47 2.85 -19.19 -9.75
C VAL A 47 2.33 -19.82 -8.46
N LEU A 48 1.45 -20.81 -8.54
CA LEU A 48 0.92 -21.54 -7.39
C LEU A 48 2.05 -22.23 -6.61
N GLY A 49 2.95 -22.96 -7.30
CA GLY A 49 4.08 -23.65 -6.70
C GLY A 49 5.06 -22.70 -6.01
N ILE A 50 5.43 -21.59 -6.66
CA ILE A 50 6.32 -20.58 -6.08
C ILE A 50 5.68 -19.96 -4.83
N LEU A 51 4.40 -19.57 -4.89
CA LEU A 51 3.70 -19.01 -3.75
C LEU A 51 3.54 -20.03 -2.61
N PHE A 52 3.24 -21.30 -2.93
CA PHE A 52 3.19 -22.38 -1.93
C PHE A 52 4.53 -22.55 -1.21
N LEU A 53 5.66 -22.58 -1.94
CA LEU A 53 7.00 -22.67 -1.34
C LEU A 53 7.32 -21.44 -0.48
N ILE A 54 6.99 -20.25 -0.95
CA ILE A 54 7.17 -19.01 -0.18
C ILE A 54 6.37 -19.07 1.13
N VAL A 55 5.12 -19.48 1.09
CA VAL A 55 4.25 -19.54 2.27
C VAL A 55 4.70 -20.60 3.27
N THR A 56 5.06 -21.78 2.80
CA THR A 56 5.45 -22.90 3.68
C THR A 56 6.88 -22.76 4.22
N ILE A 57 7.85 -22.37 3.40
CA ILE A 57 9.27 -22.34 3.77
C ILE A 57 9.66 -21.00 4.40
N ILE A 58 9.24 -19.87 3.76
CA ILE A 58 9.68 -18.54 4.18
C ILE A 58 8.81 -18.00 5.31
N TYR A 59 7.48 -18.12 5.18
CA TYR A 59 6.53 -17.69 6.22
C TYR A 59 6.24 -18.77 7.25
N LYS A 60 6.73 -20.01 7.04
CA LYS A 60 6.56 -21.16 7.95
C LYS A 60 5.09 -21.48 8.30
N LYS A 61 4.16 -21.21 7.39
CA LYS A 61 2.72 -21.47 7.57
C LYS A 61 2.38 -22.93 7.22
N LYS A 62 2.86 -23.89 8.05
CA LYS A 62 2.71 -25.33 7.81
C LYS A 62 1.24 -25.81 7.72
N LYS A 63 0.29 -25.09 8.31
CA LYS A 63 -1.15 -25.41 8.21
C LYS A 63 -1.66 -25.39 6.76
N LEU A 64 -0.97 -24.71 5.84
CA LEU A 64 -1.28 -24.72 4.42
C LEU A 64 -1.13 -26.12 3.78
N LEU A 65 -0.32 -27.00 4.37
CA LEU A 65 -0.14 -28.37 3.86
C LEU A 65 -1.45 -29.17 3.90
N ILE A 66 -2.34 -28.90 4.86
CA ILE A 66 -3.60 -29.65 5.06
C ILE A 66 -4.51 -29.56 3.83
N PRO A 67 -4.93 -28.38 3.32
CA PRO A 67 -5.78 -28.32 2.13
C PRO A 67 -5.11 -28.89 0.89
N TYR A 68 -3.79 -28.75 0.74
CA TYR A 68 -3.07 -29.37 -0.37
C TYR A 68 -3.07 -30.89 -0.27
N LEU A 69 -2.84 -31.46 0.91
CA LEU A 69 -2.88 -32.90 1.14
C LEU A 69 -4.27 -33.47 0.86
N ILE A 70 -5.34 -32.78 1.31
CA ILE A 70 -6.73 -33.19 1.04
C ILE A 70 -6.98 -33.25 -0.48
N VAL A 71 -6.56 -32.21 -1.22
CA VAL A 71 -6.74 -32.16 -2.68
C VAL A 71 -5.90 -33.24 -3.38
N VAL A 72 -4.65 -33.47 -2.97
CA VAL A 72 -3.79 -34.53 -3.54
C VAL A 72 -4.40 -35.91 -3.31
N ILE A 73 -4.84 -36.23 -2.08
CA ILE A 73 -5.49 -37.51 -1.78
C ILE A 73 -6.76 -37.66 -2.62
N TYR A 74 -7.58 -36.62 -2.72
CA TYR A 74 -8.77 -36.64 -3.55
C TYR A 74 -8.42 -36.90 -5.02
N ILE A 75 -7.44 -36.21 -5.60
CA ILE A 75 -7.03 -36.40 -7.01
C ILE A 75 -6.55 -37.83 -7.23
N LEU A 76 -5.80 -38.42 -6.31
CA LEU A 76 -5.37 -39.82 -6.42
C LEU A 76 -6.57 -40.76 -6.47
N LEU A 77 -7.55 -40.57 -5.58
CA LEU A 77 -8.78 -41.39 -5.58
C LEU A 77 -9.62 -41.13 -6.83
N PHE A 78 -9.76 -39.92 -7.29
CA PHE A 78 -10.41 -39.56 -8.54
C PHE A 78 -9.81 -40.28 -9.75
N LEU A 79 -8.46 -40.28 -9.85
CA LEU A 79 -7.74 -40.97 -10.94
C LEU A 79 -7.87 -42.51 -10.87
N LEU A 80 -8.05 -43.10 -9.68
CA LEU A 80 -8.29 -44.55 -9.52
C LEU A 80 -9.68 -44.97 -10.00
N VAL A 81 -10.67 -44.07 -9.89
CA VAL A 81 -12.06 -44.34 -10.28
C VAL A 81 -12.32 -44.09 -11.76
N ASN A 82 -11.52 -43.20 -12.40
CA ASN A 82 -11.68 -42.84 -13.80
C ASN A 82 -10.74 -43.62 -14.74
N ASP A 83 -10.92 -43.43 -16.05
CA ASP A 83 -10.20 -44.19 -17.07
C ASP A 83 -8.72 -43.87 -17.07
N LYS A 84 -7.89 -44.89 -16.83
CA LYS A 84 -6.42 -44.77 -16.77
C LYS A 84 -5.78 -44.47 -18.11
N THR A 85 -6.47 -44.75 -19.21
CA THR A 85 -5.97 -44.53 -20.59
C THR A 85 -5.78 -43.02 -20.85
N TYR A 86 -6.55 -42.17 -20.19
CA TYR A 86 -6.54 -40.71 -20.37
C TYR A 86 -6.07 -39.94 -19.12
N LEU A 87 -5.24 -40.56 -18.30
CA LEU A 87 -4.79 -40.07 -16.98
C LEU A 87 -4.29 -38.61 -17.00
N ILE A 88 -3.57 -38.20 -18.04
CA ILE A 88 -3.06 -36.82 -18.17
C ILE A 88 -4.20 -35.82 -18.34
N LYS A 89 -5.21 -36.14 -19.18
CA LYS A 89 -6.36 -35.25 -19.42
C LYS A 89 -7.27 -35.16 -18.17
N GLU A 90 -7.50 -36.28 -17.49
CA GLU A 90 -8.25 -36.35 -16.23
C GLU A 90 -7.54 -35.53 -15.13
N LEU A 91 -6.21 -35.67 -15.00
CA LEU A 91 -5.40 -34.88 -14.08
C LEU A 91 -5.46 -33.38 -14.39
N GLN A 92 -5.34 -33.01 -15.67
CA GLN A 92 -5.42 -31.60 -16.10
C GLN A 92 -6.80 -31.00 -15.76
N GLY A 93 -7.87 -31.72 -15.99
CA GLY A 93 -9.23 -31.30 -15.65
C GLY A 93 -9.41 -31.07 -14.14
N ALA A 94 -8.97 -32.05 -13.32
CA ALA A 94 -9.02 -31.91 -11.87
C ALA A 94 -8.18 -30.75 -11.33
N LEU A 95 -6.92 -30.60 -11.82
CA LEU A 95 -6.04 -29.50 -11.43
C LEU A 95 -6.62 -28.13 -11.81
N ARG A 96 -7.30 -28.02 -12.95
CA ARG A 96 -7.98 -26.79 -13.39
C ARG A 96 -9.04 -26.37 -12.38
N VAL A 97 -9.85 -27.31 -11.90
CA VAL A 97 -10.91 -27.04 -10.93
C VAL A 97 -10.33 -26.61 -9.57
N PHE A 98 -9.36 -27.36 -9.04
CA PHE A 98 -8.82 -27.08 -7.71
C PHE A 98 -7.82 -25.93 -7.67
N TYR A 99 -7.47 -25.33 -8.80
CA TYR A 99 -6.59 -24.17 -8.83
C TYR A 99 -7.14 -22.99 -8.02
N PHE A 100 -8.44 -22.67 -8.17
CA PHE A 100 -9.07 -21.56 -7.44
C PHE A 100 -8.99 -21.70 -5.92
N PRO A 101 -9.51 -22.77 -5.28
CA PRO A 101 -9.43 -22.89 -3.83
C PRO A 101 -8.00 -22.98 -3.32
N LEU A 102 -7.05 -23.58 -4.08
CA LEU A 102 -5.65 -23.68 -3.67
C LEU A 102 -4.93 -22.33 -3.74
N ILE A 103 -5.07 -21.53 -4.80
CA ILE A 103 -4.47 -20.21 -4.88
C ILE A 103 -5.09 -19.26 -3.86
N LEU A 104 -6.40 -19.35 -3.63
CA LEU A 104 -7.12 -18.54 -2.66
C LEU A 104 -6.61 -18.80 -1.22
N VAL A 105 -6.52 -20.08 -0.80
CA VAL A 105 -6.03 -20.43 0.53
C VAL A 105 -4.55 -20.13 0.71
N THR A 106 -3.75 -20.24 -0.35
CA THR A 106 -2.32 -19.92 -0.33
C THR A 106 -2.10 -18.42 -0.07
N LEU A 107 -2.77 -17.56 -0.84
CA LEU A 107 -2.72 -16.12 -0.64
C LEU A 107 -3.35 -15.69 0.68
N PHE A 108 -4.42 -16.34 1.13
CA PHE A 108 -5.05 -16.09 2.42
C PHE A 108 -4.09 -16.28 3.60
N ASN A 109 -3.21 -17.27 3.57
CA ASN A 109 -2.23 -17.51 4.63
C ASN A 109 -1.17 -16.39 4.77
N ILE A 110 -1.00 -15.58 3.73
CA ILE A 110 -0.10 -14.41 3.72
C ILE A 110 -0.85 -13.09 3.48
N LYS A 111 -2.18 -13.05 3.65
CA LYS A 111 -3.00 -11.85 3.39
C LYS A 111 -2.52 -10.60 4.12
N ASP A 112 -1.94 -10.77 5.30
CA ASP A 112 -1.41 -9.69 6.11
C ASP A 112 0.03 -9.30 5.72
N GLU A 113 0.63 -9.99 4.75
CA GLU A 113 2.01 -9.80 4.33
C GLU A 113 2.14 -9.10 2.96
N PHE A 114 1.05 -8.97 2.22
CA PHE A 114 1.05 -8.27 0.94
C PHE A 114 -0.13 -7.31 0.81
N LYS A 115 0.08 -6.26 0.02
CA LYS A 115 -0.97 -5.34 -0.45
C LYS A 115 -0.64 -4.95 -1.89
N ILE A 116 -1.61 -5.09 -2.78
CA ILE A 116 -1.45 -4.73 -4.19
C ILE A 116 -1.97 -3.30 -4.40
N SER A 117 -1.22 -2.52 -5.16
CA SER A 117 -1.70 -1.19 -5.58
C SER A 117 -2.83 -1.34 -6.60
N ASN A 118 -3.88 -0.54 -6.47
CA ASN A 118 -4.96 -0.50 -7.47
C ASN A 118 -4.44 -0.18 -8.86
N ASN A 119 -3.32 0.56 -8.98
CA ASN A 119 -2.71 0.85 -10.27
C ASN A 119 -2.22 -0.40 -11.00
N ILE A 120 -1.75 -1.42 -10.30
CA ILE A 120 -1.35 -2.69 -10.92
C ILE A 120 -2.55 -3.32 -11.61
N LEU A 121 -3.69 -3.40 -10.92
CA LEU A 121 -4.91 -3.98 -11.49
C LEU A 121 -5.50 -3.12 -12.62
N ILE A 122 -5.39 -1.79 -12.52
CA ILE A 122 -5.80 -0.88 -13.60
C ILE A 122 -4.91 -1.04 -14.83
N VAL A 123 -3.59 -1.15 -14.65
CA VAL A 123 -2.66 -1.37 -15.76
C VAL A 123 -2.94 -2.73 -16.41
N THR A 124 -3.16 -3.78 -15.64
CA THR A 124 -3.55 -5.10 -16.17
C THR A 124 -4.86 -5.04 -16.96
N LEU A 125 -5.87 -4.27 -16.48
CA LEU A 125 -7.09 -4.02 -17.23
C LEU A 125 -6.81 -3.31 -18.56
N VAL A 126 -5.92 -2.29 -18.54
CA VAL A 126 -5.51 -1.55 -19.75
C VAL A 126 -4.79 -2.48 -20.72
N GLU A 127 -3.88 -3.31 -20.24
CA GLU A 127 -3.15 -4.30 -21.06
C GLU A 127 -4.12 -5.25 -21.78
N TYR A 128 -5.03 -5.91 -21.06
CA TYR A 128 -6.04 -6.79 -21.68
C TYR A 128 -6.90 -6.03 -22.69
N THR A 129 -7.34 -4.81 -22.33
CA THR A 129 -8.21 -4.00 -23.22
C THR A 129 -7.48 -3.60 -24.51
N LEU A 130 -6.20 -3.17 -24.42
CA LEU A 130 -5.41 -2.79 -25.59
C LEU A 130 -5.03 -3.99 -26.47
N LEU A 131 -4.72 -5.14 -25.87
CA LEU A 131 -4.43 -6.38 -26.60
C LEU A 131 -5.66 -6.95 -27.32
N LEU A 132 -6.88 -6.49 -26.97
CA LEU A 132 -8.10 -6.76 -27.73
C LEU A 132 -8.41 -5.65 -28.73
N PHE A 133 -8.22 -4.40 -28.34
CA PHE A 133 -8.61 -3.21 -29.13
C PHE A 133 -7.75 -3.05 -30.39
N ILE A 134 -6.42 -3.12 -30.22
CA ILE A 134 -5.49 -2.88 -31.34
C ILE A 134 -5.67 -3.93 -32.45
N PRO A 135 -5.68 -5.24 -32.18
CA PRO A 135 -5.94 -6.23 -33.23
C PRO A 135 -7.31 -6.04 -33.89
N ASN A 136 -8.34 -5.69 -33.12
CA ASN A 136 -9.68 -5.48 -33.67
C ASN A 136 -9.71 -4.33 -34.71
N ILE A 137 -9.07 -3.20 -34.42
CA ILE A 137 -8.99 -2.07 -35.35
C ILE A 137 -8.19 -2.40 -36.60
N LEU A 138 -7.10 -3.18 -36.44
CA LEU A 138 -6.23 -3.57 -37.53
C LEU A 138 -6.81 -4.73 -38.37
N GLY A 139 -7.97 -5.29 -37.97
CA GLY A 139 -8.56 -6.45 -38.64
C GLY A 139 -7.75 -7.74 -38.44
N LEU A 140 -6.94 -7.80 -37.37
CA LEU A 140 -6.07 -8.93 -37.03
C LEU A 140 -6.65 -9.75 -35.89
N GLY A 141 -6.31 -11.03 -35.80
CA GLY A 141 -6.69 -11.90 -34.69
C GLY A 141 -7.83 -12.85 -35.02
N TYR A 142 -8.39 -13.46 -33.97
CA TYR A 142 -9.33 -14.57 -34.08
C TYR A 142 -10.77 -14.12 -33.81
N ASN A 143 -11.72 -14.78 -34.46
CA ASN A 143 -13.14 -14.58 -34.22
C ASN A 143 -13.61 -15.33 -32.97
N THR A 144 -14.58 -14.76 -32.23
CA THR A 144 -15.16 -15.40 -31.05
C THR A 144 -15.92 -16.68 -31.39
N TYR A 145 -16.54 -16.71 -32.58
CA TYR A 145 -17.39 -17.81 -33.06
C TYR A 145 -17.05 -18.18 -34.50
N SER A 146 -17.13 -19.46 -34.83
CA SER A 146 -16.64 -19.97 -36.11
C SER A 146 -17.62 -19.87 -37.27
N GLU A 147 -18.97 -19.90 -37.05
CA GLU A 147 -19.88 -20.04 -38.20
C GLU A 147 -21.21 -19.21 -38.10
N SER A 148 -21.80 -19.09 -36.93
CA SER A 148 -23.16 -18.50 -36.84
C SER A 148 -23.24 -17.16 -36.10
N LYS A 149 -22.20 -16.76 -35.38
CA LYS A 149 -22.16 -15.58 -34.55
C LYS A 149 -20.92 -14.75 -34.87
N VAL A 150 -21.01 -13.45 -34.59
CA VAL A 150 -19.89 -12.53 -34.81
C VAL A 150 -19.28 -12.12 -33.48
N GLY A 151 -17.98 -11.91 -33.45
CA GLY A 151 -17.22 -11.43 -32.30
C GLY A 151 -15.74 -11.43 -32.61
N HIS A 152 -14.96 -10.67 -31.84
CA HIS A 152 -13.52 -10.54 -32.04
C HIS A 152 -12.78 -10.73 -30.72
N LEU A 153 -11.78 -11.61 -30.71
CA LEU A 153 -11.01 -11.99 -29.50
C LEU A 153 -9.56 -11.50 -29.52
N GLY A 154 -9.16 -10.71 -30.50
CA GLY A 154 -7.72 -10.48 -30.69
C GLY A 154 -7.02 -11.81 -30.89
N PHE A 155 -5.98 -12.05 -30.11
CA PHE A 155 -5.21 -13.31 -30.14
C PHE A 155 -5.47 -14.21 -28.93
N PHE A 156 -6.52 -13.97 -28.15
CA PHE A 156 -6.85 -14.79 -26.99
C PHE A 156 -7.61 -16.07 -27.35
N ALA A 157 -7.59 -17.05 -26.42
CA ALA A 157 -8.19 -18.37 -26.65
C ALA A 157 -9.69 -18.43 -26.40
N SER A 158 -10.20 -17.70 -25.38
CA SER A 158 -11.55 -17.85 -24.86
C SER A 158 -12.23 -16.51 -24.52
N ALA A 159 -13.38 -16.27 -25.11
CA ALA A 159 -14.19 -15.09 -24.84
C ALA A 159 -14.75 -15.05 -23.41
N ASN A 160 -15.10 -16.21 -22.85
CA ASN A 160 -15.64 -16.30 -21.51
C ASN A 160 -14.57 -15.98 -20.45
N GLU A 161 -13.35 -16.47 -20.61
CA GLU A 161 -12.24 -16.19 -19.70
C GLU A 161 -11.88 -14.71 -19.72
N ILE A 162 -11.68 -14.14 -20.89
CA ILE A 162 -11.34 -12.73 -21.04
C ILE A 162 -12.49 -11.85 -20.53
N GLY A 163 -13.74 -12.19 -20.86
CA GLY A 163 -14.92 -11.52 -20.34
C GLY A 163 -14.99 -11.55 -18.82
N GLY A 164 -14.64 -12.68 -18.19
CA GLY A 164 -14.53 -12.83 -16.74
C GLY A 164 -13.46 -11.91 -16.14
N ILE A 165 -12.25 -11.90 -16.72
CA ILE A 165 -11.14 -11.04 -16.25
C ILE A 165 -11.49 -9.56 -16.37
N LEU A 166 -12.01 -9.13 -17.51
CA LEU A 166 -12.44 -7.74 -17.74
C LEU A 166 -13.52 -7.32 -16.74
N SER A 167 -14.45 -8.24 -16.46
CA SER A 167 -15.53 -8.03 -15.48
C SER A 167 -14.98 -7.84 -14.07
N LEU A 168 -13.99 -8.63 -13.67
CA LEU A 168 -13.34 -8.53 -12.35
C LEU A 168 -12.55 -7.25 -12.15
N LEU A 169 -11.94 -6.72 -13.20
CA LEU A 169 -11.02 -5.60 -13.10
C LEU A 169 -11.68 -4.23 -13.26
N ILE A 170 -12.78 -4.13 -14.02
CA ILE A 170 -13.39 -2.82 -14.35
C ILE A 170 -13.89 -2.03 -13.13
N PRO A 171 -14.48 -2.61 -12.08
CA PRO A 171 -14.93 -1.87 -10.90
C PRO A 171 -13.80 -1.13 -10.19
N ILE A 172 -12.56 -1.65 -10.26
CA ILE A 172 -11.38 -1.05 -9.62
C ILE A 172 -11.02 0.31 -10.24
N LEU A 173 -11.29 0.48 -11.54
CA LEU A 173 -11.08 1.75 -12.24
C LEU A 173 -11.89 2.89 -11.61
N PHE A 174 -13.10 2.60 -11.15
CA PHE A 174 -14.04 3.59 -10.60
C PHE A 174 -13.75 3.96 -9.15
N ILE A 175 -13.01 3.15 -8.39
CA ILE A 175 -12.65 3.43 -6.99
C ILE A 175 -11.86 4.74 -6.86
N ASN A 176 -11.05 5.09 -7.87
CA ASN A 176 -10.16 6.25 -7.89
C ASN A 176 -10.53 7.29 -8.96
N ILE A 177 -11.82 7.46 -9.26
CA ILE A 177 -12.28 8.23 -10.44
C ILE A 177 -11.90 9.71 -10.42
N LYS A 178 -11.71 10.31 -9.23
CA LYS A 178 -11.45 11.76 -9.08
C LYS A 178 -10.12 12.24 -9.68
N GLU A 179 -9.17 11.33 -9.93
CA GLU A 179 -7.87 11.68 -10.49
C GLU A 179 -7.80 11.35 -11.97
N ARG A 180 -7.24 12.26 -12.78
CA ARG A 180 -7.04 12.09 -14.23
C ARG A 180 -8.32 11.64 -14.94
N ILE A 181 -9.38 12.44 -14.83
CA ILE A 181 -10.71 12.10 -15.35
C ILE A 181 -10.68 11.87 -16.86
N ILE A 182 -10.04 12.75 -17.64
CA ILE A 182 -10.01 12.68 -19.11
C ILE A 182 -9.45 11.36 -19.64
N PRO A 183 -8.23 10.92 -19.24
CA PRO A 183 -7.70 9.60 -19.68
C PRO A 183 -8.62 8.44 -19.30
N LYS A 184 -9.33 8.51 -18.17
CA LYS A 184 -10.26 7.44 -17.77
C LYS A 184 -11.52 7.41 -18.63
N ILE A 185 -12.06 8.57 -19.01
CA ILE A 185 -13.20 8.63 -19.93
C ILE A 185 -12.82 8.03 -21.28
N ILE A 186 -11.66 8.42 -21.83
CA ILE A 186 -11.17 7.87 -23.11
C ILE A 186 -11.02 6.34 -22.98
N PHE A 187 -10.43 5.87 -21.89
CA PHE A 187 -10.26 4.44 -21.65
C PHE A 187 -11.61 3.70 -21.54
N ILE A 188 -12.61 4.28 -20.84
CA ILE A 188 -13.95 3.69 -20.71
C ILE A 188 -14.62 3.56 -22.10
N LEU A 189 -14.43 4.53 -22.98
CA LEU A 189 -14.95 4.43 -24.36
C LEU A 189 -14.29 3.30 -25.15
N ILE A 190 -12.96 3.15 -25.02
CA ILE A 190 -12.22 2.04 -25.62
C ILE A 190 -12.68 0.69 -25.02
N TYR A 191 -12.82 0.62 -23.72
CA TYR A 191 -13.31 -0.57 -23.02
C TYR A 191 -14.72 -0.96 -23.48
N LEU A 192 -15.65 0.00 -23.59
CA LEU A 192 -17.00 -0.23 -24.10
C LEU A 192 -16.97 -0.77 -25.53
N TYR A 193 -16.17 -0.16 -26.40
CA TYR A 193 -15.98 -0.66 -27.75
C TYR A 193 -15.53 -2.13 -27.75
N VAL A 194 -14.55 -2.49 -26.93
CA VAL A 194 -14.00 -3.84 -26.82
C VAL A 194 -15.06 -4.83 -26.35
N ILE A 195 -15.76 -4.59 -25.24
CA ILE A 195 -16.75 -5.54 -24.71
C ILE A 195 -17.97 -5.72 -25.62
N LEU A 196 -18.33 -4.69 -26.39
CA LEU A 196 -19.39 -4.79 -27.39
C LEU A 196 -18.97 -5.59 -28.63
N ASN A 197 -17.67 -5.64 -28.93
CA ASN A 197 -17.13 -6.39 -30.06
C ASN A 197 -16.69 -7.81 -29.74
N ILE A 198 -16.40 -8.15 -28.46
CA ILE A 198 -16.20 -9.54 -28.05
C ILE A 198 -17.46 -10.38 -28.31
N GLY A 199 -18.65 -9.77 -28.16
CA GLY A 199 -19.93 -10.42 -28.44
C GLY A 199 -20.49 -11.29 -27.31
N THR A 200 -19.85 -11.30 -26.11
CA THR A 200 -20.34 -12.02 -24.93
C THR A 200 -21.19 -11.10 -24.03
N LYS A 201 -22.15 -11.67 -23.28
CA LYS A 201 -23.09 -10.90 -22.45
C LYS A 201 -22.51 -10.51 -21.09
N THR A 202 -21.62 -11.32 -20.53
CA THR A 202 -21.09 -11.20 -19.16
C THR A 202 -20.39 -9.86 -18.86
N PRO A 203 -19.40 -9.40 -19.65
CA PRO A 203 -18.71 -8.15 -19.33
C PRO A 203 -19.60 -6.92 -19.50
N ILE A 204 -20.60 -6.97 -20.39
CA ILE A 204 -21.56 -5.90 -20.56
C ILE A 204 -22.49 -5.81 -19.35
N LEU A 205 -23.02 -6.95 -18.89
CA LEU A 205 -23.88 -7.01 -17.72
C LEU A 205 -23.15 -6.49 -16.46
N VAL A 206 -21.93 -6.95 -16.22
CA VAL A 206 -21.14 -6.51 -15.06
C VAL A 206 -20.81 -5.03 -15.15
N PHE A 207 -20.48 -4.52 -16.33
CA PHE A 207 -20.23 -3.09 -16.53
C PHE A 207 -21.47 -2.25 -16.16
N ILE A 208 -22.65 -2.64 -16.66
CA ILE A 208 -23.92 -1.94 -16.35
C ILE A 208 -24.20 -1.99 -14.85
N MET A 209 -24.06 -3.15 -14.23
CA MET A 209 -24.28 -3.32 -12.77
C MET A 209 -23.30 -2.50 -11.94
N THR A 210 -22.05 -2.41 -12.36
CA THR A 210 -21.03 -1.56 -11.71
C THR A 210 -21.43 -0.08 -11.77
N ILE A 211 -21.83 0.43 -12.94
CA ILE A 211 -22.28 1.82 -13.11
C ILE A 211 -23.53 2.08 -12.24
N LEU A 212 -24.50 1.18 -12.26
CA LEU A 212 -25.71 1.31 -11.45
C LEU A 212 -25.40 1.39 -9.94
N THR A 213 -24.56 0.50 -9.46
CA THR A 213 -24.15 0.48 -8.04
C THR A 213 -23.44 1.76 -7.62
N LEU A 214 -22.52 2.24 -8.45
CA LEU A 214 -21.81 3.51 -8.21
C LEU A 214 -22.78 4.68 -8.21
N TYR A 215 -23.73 4.68 -9.13
CA TYR A 215 -24.75 5.72 -9.22
C TYR A 215 -25.64 5.74 -7.97
N LEU A 216 -26.17 4.60 -7.54
CA LEU A 216 -26.96 4.48 -6.31
C LEU A 216 -26.17 4.95 -5.07
N TYR A 217 -24.88 4.61 -4.99
CA TYR A 217 -24.02 5.12 -3.94
C TYR A 217 -23.87 6.65 -3.99
N LEU A 218 -23.61 7.24 -5.16
CA LEU A 218 -23.52 8.70 -5.32
C LEU A 218 -24.81 9.40 -4.93
N ILE A 219 -25.96 8.86 -5.31
CA ILE A 219 -27.28 9.38 -4.87
C ILE A 219 -27.36 9.39 -3.35
N SER A 220 -26.94 8.31 -2.68
CA SER A 220 -26.99 8.22 -1.22
C SER A 220 -26.11 9.28 -0.53
N VAL A 221 -24.92 9.55 -1.09
CA VAL A 221 -24.00 10.59 -0.62
C VAL A 221 -24.58 11.98 -0.86
N TRP A 222 -25.07 12.26 -2.06
CA TRP A 222 -25.63 13.57 -2.40
C TRP A 222 -26.90 13.89 -1.63
N LYS A 223 -27.77 12.91 -1.34
CA LYS A 223 -28.91 13.08 -0.43
C LYS A 223 -28.45 13.46 0.98
N LYS A 224 -27.43 12.77 1.52
CA LYS A 224 -26.87 13.05 2.85
C LYS A 224 -26.26 14.46 2.92
N GLU A 225 -25.59 14.90 1.84
CA GLU A 225 -24.96 16.22 1.74
C GLU A 225 -25.94 17.32 1.29
N ARG A 226 -27.22 17.02 1.10
CA ARG A 226 -28.28 17.95 0.59
C ARG A 226 -27.95 18.53 -0.80
N LYS A 227 -27.17 17.84 -1.62
CA LYS A 227 -26.75 18.26 -2.96
C LYS A 227 -27.69 17.74 -4.05
N ILE A 228 -28.99 17.97 -3.94
CA ILE A 228 -30.04 17.46 -4.85
C ILE A 228 -29.81 17.91 -6.30
N LYS A 229 -29.21 19.09 -6.51
CA LYS A 229 -28.89 19.62 -7.85
C LYS A 229 -28.02 18.64 -8.67
N TYR A 230 -27.04 17.97 -8.03
CA TYR A 230 -26.16 16.99 -8.71
C TYR A 230 -26.91 15.73 -9.15
N ILE A 231 -27.96 15.34 -8.43
CA ILE A 231 -28.81 14.19 -8.82
C ILE A 231 -29.54 14.51 -10.14
N LYS A 232 -30.09 15.71 -10.28
CA LYS A 232 -30.78 16.13 -11.51
C LYS A 232 -29.85 16.15 -12.73
N TYR A 233 -28.64 16.71 -12.57
CA TYR A 233 -27.66 16.72 -13.65
C TYR A 233 -27.16 15.32 -14.03
N SER A 234 -26.99 14.44 -13.06
CA SER A 234 -26.54 13.07 -13.30
C SER A 234 -27.58 12.26 -14.09
N ILE A 235 -28.88 12.49 -13.85
CA ILE A 235 -29.95 11.86 -14.63
C ILE A 235 -29.85 12.31 -16.09
N LEU A 236 -29.66 13.60 -16.34
CA LEU A 236 -29.51 14.14 -17.70
C LEU A 236 -28.31 13.48 -18.41
N VAL A 237 -27.16 13.38 -17.74
CA VAL A 237 -25.96 12.72 -18.29
C VAL A 237 -26.23 11.25 -18.61
N ILE A 238 -26.94 10.52 -17.74
CA ILE A 238 -27.31 9.14 -18.00
C ILE A 238 -28.20 9.00 -19.22
N ILE A 239 -29.21 9.86 -19.37
CA ILE A 239 -30.08 9.85 -20.53
C ILE A 239 -29.25 10.08 -21.80
N LEU A 240 -28.36 11.05 -21.81
CA LEU A 240 -27.50 11.36 -22.96
C LEU A 240 -26.53 10.17 -23.28
N VAL A 241 -25.95 9.52 -22.28
CA VAL A 241 -25.13 8.32 -22.48
C VAL A 241 -25.94 7.16 -23.02
N LEU A 242 -27.15 6.92 -22.49
CA LEU A 242 -28.02 5.86 -22.96
C LEU A 242 -28.46 6.09 -24.41
N SER A 243 -28.81 7.33 -24.78
CA SER A 243 -29.17 7.65 -26.17
C SER A 243 -27.98 7.41 -27.12
N THR A 244 -26.77 7.77 -26.71
CA THR A 244 -25.55 7.52 -27.50
C THR A 244 -25.28 6.03 -27.67
N ILE A 245 -25.44 5.25 -26.59
CA ILE A 245 -25.29 3.79 -26.64
C ILE A 245 -26.33 3.18 -27.58
N LEU A 246 -27.61 3.58 -27.50
CA LEU A 246 -28.65 3.07 -28.37
C LEU A 246 -28.39 3.38 -29.86
N PHE A 247 -27.75 4.52 -30.17
CA PHE A 247 -27.37 4.89 -31.52
C PHE A 247 -26.19 4.03 -32.05
N ILE A 248 -25.23 3.69 -31.20
CA ILE A 248 -24.04 2.90 -31.58
C ILE A 248 -24.34 1.39 -31.56
N LEU A 249 -25.22 0.93 -30.68
CA LEU A 249 -25.54 -0.47 -30.42
C LEU A 249 -25.80 -1.30 -31.69
N PRO A 250 -26.63 -0.81 -32.69
CA PRO A 250 -26.92 -1.57 -33.89
C PRO A 250 -25.70 -1.95 -34.75
N LYS A 251 -24.61 -1.17 -34.62
CA LYS A 251 -23.36 -1.39 -35.38
C LYS A 251 -22.43 -2.40 -34.74
N THR A 252 -22.71 -2.83 -33.50
CA THR A 252 -21.83 -3.71 -32.72
C THR A 252 -22.07 -5.19 -32.98
N ASN A 253 -21.05 -6.01 -32.77
CA ASN A 253 -21.14 -7.46 -32.82
C ASN A 253 -22.10 -8.02 -31.78
N PHE A 254 -22.22 -7.39 -30.62
CA PHE A 254 -23.19 -7.77 -29.60
C PHE A 254 -24.64 -7.68 -30.12
N TYR A 255 -25.02 -6.57 -30.78
CA TYR A 255 -26.35 -6.44 -31.34
C TYR A 255 -26.60 -7.43 -32.49
N LYS A 256 -25.60 -7.63 -33.35
CA LYS A 256 -25.68 -8.63 -34.43
C LYS A 256 -25.95 -10.02 -33.84
N ASN A 257 -25.28 -10.39 -32.76
CA ASN A 257 -25.50 -11.67 -32.08
C ASN A 257 -26.90 -11.77 -31.47
N ILE A 258 -27.40 -10.69 -30.85
CA ILE A 258 -28.77 -10.67 -30.33
C ILE A 258 -29.75 -10.90 -31.48
N LYS A 259 -29.59 -10.21 -32.62
CA LYS A 259 -30.47 -10.34 -33.81
C LYS A 259 -30.44 -11.77 -34.36
N ILE A 260 -29.23 -12.39 -34.46
CA ILE A 260 -29.09 -13.80 -34.88
C ILE A 260 -29.89 -14.73 -33.93
N HIS A 261 -29.79 -14.52 -32.63
CA HIS A 261 -30.53 -15.32 -31.66
C HIS A 261 -32.04 -15.12 -31.76
N LEU A 262 -32.50 -13.87 -31.91
CA LEU A 262 -33.93 -13.58 -32.08
C LEU A 262 -34.49 -14.21 -33.33
N ASN A 263 -33.76 -14.13 -34.45
CA ASN A 263 -34.15 -14.75 -35.71
C ASN A 263 -34.19 -16.30 -35.59
N TYR A 264 -33.17 -16.91 -34.95
CA TYR A 264 -33.12 -18.35 -34.72
C TYR A 264 -34.31 -18.86 -33.88
N LEU A 265 -34.79 -18.05 -32.94
CA LEU A 265 -35.88 -18.38 -32.05
C LEU A 265 -37.26 -17.98 -32.59
N HIS A 266 -37.32 -17.43 -33.82
CA HIS A 266 -38.56 -16.93 -34.46
C HIS A 266 -39.32 -15.97 -33.52
N VAL A 267 -38.59 -15.03 -32.87
CA VAL A 267 -39.18 -14.01 -32.01
C VAL A 267 -39.67 -12.85 -32.87
N GLU A 268 -41.00 -12.74 -33.01
CA GLU A 268 -41.64 -11.66 -33.79
C GLU A 268 -42.14 -10.53 -32.90
N LYS A 269 -42.56 -10.83 -31.69
CA LYS A 269 -43.13 -9.85 -30.75
C LYS A 269 -42.35 -9.82 -29.42
N ILE A 270 -42.36 -8.68 -28.74
CA ILE A 270 -41.74 -8.52 -27.41
C ILE A 270 -42.32 -9.51 -26.38
N THR A 271 -43.59 -9.84 -26.48
CA THR A 271 -44.25 -10.85 -25.63
C THR A 271 -43.71 -12.25 -25.80
N ASP A 272 -43.07 -12.56 -26.92
CA ASP A 272 -42.41 -13.85 -27.11
C ASP A 272 -41.19 -14.03 -26.21
N LEU A 273 -40.56 -12.95 -25.81
CA LEU A 273 -39.38 -12.98 -24.89
C LEU A 273 -39.70 -13.57 -23.52
N THR A 274 -40.97 -13.65 -23.14
CA THR A 274 -41.41 -14.27 -21.86
C THR A 274 -41.57 -15.79 -21.93
N LYS A 275 -41.49 -16.36 -23.15
CA LYS A 275 -41.64 -17.83 -23.31
C LYS A 275 -40.46 -18.57 -22.69
N PRO A 276 -40.68 -19.65 -21.89
CA PRO A 276 -39.62 -20.38 -21.15
C PRO A 276 -38.44 -20.82 -22.05
N LYS A 277 -38.71 -21.33 -23.24
CA LYS A 277 -37.67 -21.75 -24.21
C LYS A 277 -36.79 -20.61 -24.67
N ILE A 278 -37.35 -19.40 -24.80
CA ILE A 278 -36.64 -18.22 -25.24
C ILE A 278 -35.80 -17.68 -24.09
N ILE A 279 -36.35 -17.63 -22.87
CA ILE A 279 -35.64 -17.27 -21.66
C ILE A 279 -34.44 -18.19 -21.47
N ASP A 280 -34.65 -19.53 -21.57
CA ASP A 280 -33.57 -20.51 -21.44
C ASP A 280 -32.44 -20.25 -22.46
N HIS A 281 -32.81 -20.08 -23.72
CA HIS A 281 -31.81 -19.83 -24.77
C HIS A 281 -31.09 -18.48 -24.57
N PHE A 282 -31.82 -17.43 -24.14
CA PHE A 282 -31.24 -16.10 -23.89
C PHE A 282 -30.34 -16.06 -22.65
N ILE A 283 -30.78 -16.67 -21.52
CA ILE A 283 -30.02 -16.66 -20.26
C ILE A 283 -28.91 -17.70 -20.31
N PHE A 284 -29.26 -18.95 -20.64
CA PHE A 284 -28.35 -20.09 -20.51
C PHE A 284 -27.66 -20.50 -21.82
N SER A 285 -28.01 -19.88 -22.98
CA SER A 285 -27.36 -20.14 -24.28
C SER A 285 -27.29 -21.64 -24.62
N SER A 286 -28.38 -22.38 -24.36
CA SER A 286 -28.50 -23.85 -24.54
C SER A 286 -27.65 -24.70 -23.56
N ARG A 287 -27.10 -24.11 -22.52
CA ARG A 287 -26.30 -24.81 -21.49
C ARG A 287 -27.11 -25.84 -20.71
N LEU A 288 -28.41 -25.61 -20.50
CA LEU A 288 -29.26 -26.57 -19.82
C LEU A 288 -29.27 -27.92 -20.56
N LYS A 289 -29.28 -27.95 -21.89
CA LYS A 289 -29.19 -29.18 -22.69
C LYS A 289 -27.88 -29.95 -22.42
N PHE A 290 -26.73 -29.24 -22.34
CA PHE A 290 -25.45 -29.89 -22.02
C PHE A 290 -25.43 -30.37 -20.58
N LYS A 291 -25.96 -29.58 -19.63
CA LYS A 291 -26.15 -29.97 -18.25
C LYS A 291 -26.98 -31.29 -18.16
N ASP A 292 -28.12 -31.34 -18.83
CA ASP A 292 -29.01 -32.52 -18.78
C ASP A 292 -28.36 -33.78 -19.37
N ASN A 293 -27.57 -33.61 -20.45
CA ASN A 293 -26.79 -34.71 -21.01
C ASN A 293 -25.73 -35.23 -20.03
N LYS A 294 -25.01 -34.33 -19.39
CA LYS A 294 -23.96 -34.65 -18.41
C LYS A 294 -24.58 -35.28 -17.15
N GLN A 295 -25.74 -34.78 -16.72
CA GLN A 295 -26.51 -35.33 -15.60
C GLN A 295 -26.92 -36.77 -15.89
N LYS A 296 -27.47 -37.07 -17.07
CA LYS A 296 -27.84 -38.46 -17.47
C LYS A 296 -26.62 -39.42 -17.42
N LEU A 297 -25.42 -38.96 -17.78
CA LEU A 297 -24.21 -39.77 -17.65
C LEU A 297 -23.84 -39.99 -16.19
N TYR A 298 -23.98 -38.97 -15.36
CA TYR A 298 -23.71 -39.02 -13.93
C TYR A 298 -24.70 -39.97 -13.21
N ASP A 299 -26.01 -39.85 -13.46
CA ASP A 299 -27.04 -40.67 -12.84
C ASP A 299 -26.92 -42.16 -13.20
N LYS A 300 -26.43 -42.48 -14.40
CA LYS A 300 -26.17 -43.86 -14.85
C LYS A 300 -24.85 -44.43 -14.37
N SER A 301 -23.98 -43.64 -13.76
CA SER A 301 -22.64 -44.06 -13.32
C SER A 301 -22.70 -44.82 -11.99
N SER A 302 -21.62 -45.56 -11.68
CA SER A 302 -21.48 -46.26 -10.39
C SER A 302 -21.41 -45.27 -9.23
N LEU A 303 -21.75 -45.70 -8.02
CA LEU A 303 -21.70 -44.90 -6.79
C LEU A 303 -20.30 -44.26 -6.60
N SER A 304 -19.22 -44.99 -6.88
CA SER A 304 -17.87 -44.48 -6.80
C SER A 304 -17.63 -43.29 -7.76
N ARG A 305 -18.16 -43.36 -8.99
CA ARG A 305 -18.10 -42.26 -9.94
C ARG A 305 -19.03 -41.09 -9.60
N GLN A 306 -20.14 -41.35 -8.91
CA GLN A 306 -20.98 -40.28 -8.36
C GLN A 306 -20.28 -39.54 -7.19
N LEU A 307 -19.55 -40.28 -6.35
CA LEU A 307 -18.80 -39.69 -5.23
C LEU A 307 -17.55 -38.94 -5.70
N PHE A 308 -16.74 -39.53 -6.58
CA PHE A 308 -15.47 -38.98 -7.01
C PHE A 308 -15.53 -38.24 -8.36
N GLY A 309 -16.61 -38.40 -9.13
CA GLY A 309 -16.85 -37.76 -10.42
C GLY A 309 -16.74 -38.70 -11.61
N ILE A 310 -17.51 -38.35 -12.66
CA ILE A 310 -17.50 -39.13 -13.93
C ILE A 310 -16.29 -38.85 -14.80
N GLY A 311 -15.44 -37.89 -14.38
CA GLY A 311 -14.28 -37.47 -15.16
C GLY A 311 -14.62 -36.50 -16.30
N TYR A 312 -13.65 -36.34 -17.18
CA TYR A 312 -13.71 -35.44 -18.35
C TYR A 312 -13.78 -36.20 -19.67
N ILE A 313 -13.62 -37.53 -19.64
CA ILE A 313 -13.62 -38.37 -20.82
C ILE A 313 -14.59 -39.56 -20.65
N ASN A 314 -15.33 -39.86 -21.70
CA ASN A 314 -16.20 -41.03 -21.79
C ASN A 314 -15.90 -41.82 -23.07
N GLY A 315 -15.31 -43.00 -22.91
CA GLY A 315 -14.72 -43.71 -24.03
C GLY A 315 -13.62 -42.89 -24.69
N ASN A 316 -13.69 -42.70 -26.04
CA ASN A 316 -12.70 -41.93 -26.77
C ASN A 316 -13.06 -40.45 -26.96
N LYS A 317 -14.13 -39.97 -26.33
CA LYS A 317 -14.64 -38.59 -26.52
C LYS A 317 -14.59 -37.78 -25.23
N GLU A 318 -14.23 -36.52 -25.37
CA GLU A 318 -14.35 -35.56 -24.27
C GLU A 318 -15.83 -35.32 -23.90
N ILE A 319 -16.12 -35.33 -22.58
CA ILE A 319 -17.44 -34.98 -22.09
C ILE A 319 -17.58 -33.48 -22.21
N LYS A 320 -18.54 -33.03 -23.01
CA LYS A 320 -18.77 -31.59 -23.16
C LYS A 320 -19.29 -30.98 -21.85
N ASP A 321 -18.58 -29.99 -21.34
CA ASP A 321 -19.00 -29.27 -20.15
C ASP A 321 -20.30 -28.50 -20.40
N ALA A 322 -21.10 -28.36 -19.31
CA ALA A 322 -22.31 -27.55 -19.33
C ALA A 322 -21.98 -26.05 -19.42
N GLU A 323 -20.73 -25.68 -19.18
CA GLU A 323 -20.28 -24.30 -18.99
C GLU A 323 -21.04 -23.59 -17.85
N MET A 324 -21.27 -24.32 -16.79
CA MET A 324 -21.90 -23.89 -15.53
C MET A 324 -21.07 -24.46 -14.38
N ASP A 325 -20.16 -23.67 -13.81
CA ASP A 325 -19.09 -24.15 -12.94
C ASP A 325 -19.55 -25.13 -11.85
N PHE A 326 -20.63 -24.81 -11.14
CA PHE A 326 -21.08 -25.64 -10.01
C PHE A 326 -21.60 -27.01 -10.44
N TYR A 327 -22.29 -27.05 -11.58
CA TYR A 327 -22.74 -28.32 -12.16
C TYR A 327 -21.59 -29.13 -12.73
N ASP A 328 -20.68 -28.45 -13.43
CA ASP A 328 -19.51 -29.10 -14.03
C ASP A 328 -18.58 -29.68 -12.95
N ILE A 329 -18.35 -28.96 -11.85
CA ILE A 329 -17.60 -29.47 -10.70
C ILE A 329 -18.32 -30.68 -10.09
N GLY A 330 -19.65 -30.57 -9.84
CA GLY A 330 -20.42 -31.63 -9.22
C GLY A 330 -20.47 -32.92 -10.04
N TYR A 331 -20.62 -32.84 -11.34
CA TYR A 331 -20.66 -34.03 -12.20
C TYR A 331 -19.25 -34.55 -12.54
N SER A 332 -18.33 -33.71 -12.97
CA SER A 332 -17.00 -34.17 -13.36
C SER A 332 -16.14 -34.60 -12.17
N ASN A 333 -16.25 -33.91 -11.03
CA ASN A 333 -15.45 -34.19 -9.83
C ASN A 333 -16.28 -34.84 -8.69
N GLY A 334 -17.54 -35.08 -8.92
CA GLY A 334 -18.42 -35.75 -7.94
C GLY A 334 -18.76 -34.92 -6.72
N THR A 335 -19.58 -35.50 -5.83
CA THR A 335 -20.00 -34.82 -4.61
C THR A 335 -18.86 -34.53 -3.66
N ILE A 336 -17.86 -35.41 -3.55
CA ILE A 336 -16.67 -35.20 -2.70
C ILE A 336 -15.82 -34.05 -3.23
N GLY A 337 -15.57 -34.01 -4.56
CA GLY A 337 -14.84 -32.90 -5.18
C GLY A 337 -15.52 -31.55 -4.97
N LEU A 338 -16.85 -31.50 -5.10
CA LEU A 338 -17.66 -30.32 -4.84
C LEU A 338 -17.54 -29.87 -3.37
N ILE A 339 -17.64 -30.80 -2.41
CA ILE A 339 -17.49 -30.51 -0.99
C ILE A 339 -16.11 -29.96 -0.67
N ILE A 340 -15.05 -30.53 -1.24
CA ILE A 340 -13.66 -30.05 -1.02
C ILE A 340 -13.51 -28.63 -1.60
N PHE A 341 -14.00 -28.39 -2.82
CA PHE A 341 -13.93 -27.09 -3.48
C PHE A 341 -14.60 -26.00 -2.63
N PHE A 342 -15.85 -26.22 -2.23
CA PHE A 342 -16.59 -25.28 -1.41
C PHE A 342 -16.08 -25.24 0.03
N GLY A 343 -15.65 -26.37 0.60
CA GLY A 343 -15.11 -26.44 1.95
C GLY A 343 -13.89 -25.54 2.14
N ILE A 344 -12.91 -25.60 1.23
CA ILE A 344 -11.72 -24.73 1.27
C ILE A 344 -12.13 -23.26 1.01
N THR A 345 -12.99 -23.02 0.02
CA THR A 345 -13.43 -21.66 -0.34
C THR A 345 -14.20 -21.02 0.81
N ILE A 346 -15.19 -21.68 1.39
CA ILE A 346 -16.00 -21.19 2.51
C ILE A 346 -15.14 -21.00 3.76
N TYR A 347 -14.18 -21.90 4.03
CA TYR A 347 -13.22 -21.72 5.12
C TYR A 347 -12.50 -20.39 5.00
N VAL A 348 -11.99 -20.04 3.81
CA VAL A 348 -11.33 -18.76 3.59
C VAL A 348 -12.31 -17.61 3.75
N LEU A 349 -13.47 -17.64 3.09
CA LEU A 349 -14.46 -16.57 3.10
C LEU A 349 -14.99 -16.26 4.51
N ARG A 350 -15.22 -17.27 5.36
CA ARG A 350 -15.62 -17.09 6.77
C ARG A 350 -14.54 -16.43 7.63
N ASN A 351 -13.27 -16.68 7.32
CA ASN A 351 -12.14 -16.14 8.07
C ASN A 351 -11.62 -14.78 7.53
N ILE A 352 -12.28 -14.25 6.50
CA ILE A 352 -12.03 -12.90 6.00
C ILE A 352 -12.77 -11.90 6.89
N LYS A 353 -12.00 -11.11 7.67
CA LYS A 353 -12.54 -9.95 8.40
C LYS A 353 -12.39 -8.72 7.52
N THR A 354 -13.51 -8.13 7.14
CA THR A 354 -13.52 -6.88 6.35
C THR A 354 -13.63 -5.69 7.28
N ASN A 355 -12.63 -4.83 7.34
CA ASN A 355 -12.51 -3.76 8.35
C ASN A 355 -12.74 -2.34 7.81
N THR A 356 -13.42 -2.15 6.70
CA THR A 356 -13.63 -0.82 6.09
C THR A 356 -15.09 -0.58 5.67
N ASN A 357 -15.63 0.60 5.94
CA ASN A 357 -16.98 1.05 5.55
C ASN A 357 -17.00 1.85 4.22
N ASN A 358 -16.06 1.61 3.30
CA ASN A 358 -15.90 2.42 2.10
C ASN A 358 -16.63 1.85 0.87
N ILE A 359 -16.97 2.74 -0.08
CA ILE A 359 -17.49 2.42 -1.43
C ILE A 359 -16.75 1.23 -2.08
N THR A 360 -15.42 1.17 -1.91
CA THR A 360 -14.57 0.08 -2.38
C THR A 360 -15.08 -1.28 -1.95
N LYS A 361 -15.57 -1.43 -0.70
CA LYS A 361 -16.09 -2.70 -0.21
C LYS A 361 -17.45 -3.05 -0.75
N VAL A 362 -18.32 -2.05 -0.88
CA VAL A 362 -19.66 -2.28 -1.43
C VAL A 362 -19.50 -2.77 -2.87
N VAL A 363 -18.65 -2.10 -3.65
CA VAL A 363 -18.39 -2.45 -5.04
C VAL A 363 -17.77 -3.85 -5.15
N ILE A 364 -16.72 -4.14 -4.37
CA ILE A 364 -16.04 -5.46 -4.42
C ILE A 364 -16.95 -6.58 -3.89
N LYS A 365 -17.74 -6.34 -2.84
CA LYS A 365 -18.70 -7.36 -2.37
C LYS A 365 -19.79 -7.68 -3.41
N LEU A 366 -20.31 -6.65 -4.06
CA LEU A 366 -21.28 -6.84 -5.15
C LEU A 366 -20.66 -7.61 -6.30
N GLU A 367 -19.44 -7.27 -6.67
CA GLU A 367 -18.67 -7.92 -7.72
C GLU A 367 -18.44 -9.39 -7.42
N LEU A 368 -18.02 -9.73 -6.19
CA LEU A 368 -17.88 -11.12 -5.76
C LEU A 368 -19.20 -11.89 -5.81
N LEU A 369 -20.30 -11.25 -5.39
CA LEU A 369 -21.63 -11.84 -5.52
C LEU A 369 -22.00 -12.09 -6.98
N LEU A 370 -21.76 -11.12 -7.85
CA LEU A 370 -22.01 -11.25 -9.29
C LEU A 370 -21.18 -12.37 -9.92
N ILE A 371 -19.91 -12.48 -9.55
CA ILE A 371 -19.01 -13.55 -10.05
C ILE A 371 -19.52 -14.91 -9.61
N LEU A 372 -19.92 -15.08 -8.35
CA LEU A 372 -20.50 -16.34 -7.87
C LEU A 372 -21.79 -16.67 -8.61
N LEU A 373 -22.67 -15.69 -8.81
CA LEU A 373 -23.91 -15.90 -9.59
C LEU A 373 -23.61 -16.23 -11.04
N LEU A 374 -22.69 -15.49 -11.67
CA LEU A 374 -22.33 -15.70 -13.06
C LEU A 374 -21.61 -17.03 -13.29
N SER A 375 -20.76 -17.48 -12.37
CA SER A 375 -20.11 -18.79 -12.48
C SER A 375 -21.12 -19.95 -12.46
N GLY A 376 -22.27 -19.77 -11.81
CA GLY A 376 -23.37 -20.73 -11.86
C GLY A 376 -24.19 -20.72 -13.14
N ILE A 377 -24.12 -19.66 -13.93
CA ILE A 377 -25.02 -19.42 -15.10
C ILE A 377 -24.24 -19.35 -16.42
N THR A 378 -23.04 -18.79 -16.42
CA THR A 378 -22.33 -18.41 -17.65
C THR A 378 -20.87 -18.83 -17.63
N GLY A 379 -20.51 -19.83 -18.41
CA GLY A 379 -19.12 -20.18 -18.75
C GLY A 379 -18.18 -20.47 -17.57
N HIS A 380 -17.02 -20.98 -17.91
CA HIS A 380 -15.97 -21.29 -16.93
C HIS A 380 -15.34 -20.01 -16.35
N ILE A 381 -15.81 -19.55 -15.19
CA ILE A 381 -15.29 -18.38 -14.47
C ILE A 381 -14.36 -18.82 -13.35
N LEU A 382 -14.89 -19.56 -12.35
CA LEU A 382 -14.10 -20.02 -11.22
C LEU A 382 -13.24 -21.26 -11.54
N THR A 383 -13.60 -22.01 -12.54
CA THR A 383 -12.81 -23.17 -13.01
C THR A 383 -11.74 -22.81 -14.03
N SER A 384 -11.71 -21.55 -14.53
CA SER A 384 -10.60 -21.06 -15.36
C SER A 384 -9.45 -20.55 -14.52
N PRO A 385 -8.23 -21.08 -14.61
CA PRO A 385 -7.08 -20.62 -13.84
C PRO A 385 -6.71 -19.15 -14.05
N SER A 386 -6.96 -18.59 -15.25
CA SER A 386 -6.73 -17.18 -15.57
C SER A 386 -7.64 -16.24 -14.77
N VAL A 387 -8.93 -16.52 -14.75
CA VAL A 387 -9.92 -15.78 -13.99
C VAL A 387 -9.72 -16.00 -12.49
N SER A 388 -9.49 -17.25 -12.07
CA SER A 388 -9.30 -17.67 -10.67
C SER A 388 -8.17 -16.93 -9.96
N PHE A 389 -7.05 -16.69 -10.64
CA PHE A 389 -5.92 -15.95 -10.06
C PHE A 389 -6.31 -14.51 -9.74
N ILE A 390 -6.95 -13.82 -10.68
CA ILE A 390 -7.42 -12.44 -10.48
C ILE A 390 -8.53 -12.40 -9.42
N ALA A 391 -9.48 -13.35 -9.44
CA ALA A 391 -10.54 -13.45 -8.44
C ALA A 391 -9.99 -13.60 -7.02
N ALA A 392 -9.00 -14.50 -6.81
CA ALA A 392 -8.36 -14.69 -5.51
C ALA A 392 -7.66 -13.41 -5.01
N ILE A 393 -7.00 -12.66 -5.90
CA ILE A 393 -6.39 -11.36 -5.55
C ILE A 393 -7.47 -10.36 -5.12
N ILE A 394 -8.54 -10.21 -5.88
CA ILE A 394 -9.62 -9.25 -5.58
C ILE A 394 -10.33 -9.59 -4.27
N ILE A 395 -10.61 -10.87 -4.00
CA ILE A 395 -11.18 -11.31 -2.73
C ILE A 395 -10.31 -10.86 -1.56
N LEU A 396 -8.99 -10.93 -1.70
CA LEU A 396 -8.07 -10.68 -0.59
C LEU A 396 -7.55 -9.24 -0.51
N ILE A 397 -7.72 -8.42 -1.55
CA ILE A 397 -7.21 -7.04 -1.57
C ILE A 397 -7.84 -6.16 -0.47
N THR A 398 -9.04 -6.51 -0.01
CA THR A 398 -9.78 -5.77 1.03
C THR A 398 -9.60 -6.34 2.43
N THR A 399 -8.80 -7.38 2.61
CA THR A 399 -8.83 -8.21 3.82
C THR A 399 -7.63 -8.07 4.75
N SER A 400 -6.65 -7.20 4.44
CA SER A 400 -5.51 -6.99 5.33
C SER A 400 -5.97 -6.47 6.70
N ASN A 401 -5.62 -7.17 7.78
CA ASN A 401 -5.91 -6.77 9.15
C ASN A 401 -4.94 -5.69 9.66
N LYS A 402 -3.76 -5.54 9.05
CA LYS A 402 -2.76 -4.55 9.41
C LYS A 402 -2.84 -3.34 8.49
N LYS A 403 -2.83 -2.15 9.08
CA LYS A 403 -2.72 -0.92 8.30
C LYS A 403 -1.29 -0.70 7.83
N GLU A 404 -1.15 -0.23 6.60
CA GLU A 404 0.12 0.08 5.96
C GLU A 404 0.49 1.54 6.22
N LEU A 405 1.61 1.77 6.90
CA LEU A 405 2.15 3.11 7.17
C LEU A 405 3.44 3.32 6.37
N LEU A 406 3.58 4.50 5.78
CA LEU A 406 4.79 4.88 5.07
C LEU A 406 5.40 6.15 5.67
N PHE A 407 6.70 6.11 5.96
CA PHE A 407 7.49 7.27 6.35
C PHE A 407 8.58 7.51 5.31
N ALA A 408 8.62 8.71 4.73
CA ALA A 408 9.62 9.09 3.75
C ALA A 408 10.66 10.00 4.38
N SER A 409 11.95 9.65 4.23
CA SER A 409 13.08 10.42 4.75
C SER A 409 14.25 10.43 3.75
N TYR A 410 15.29 11.18 4.06
CA TYR A 410 16.47 11.28 3.19
C TYR A 410 17.38 10.06 3.37
N ASN A 411 17.90 9.83 4.57
CA ASN A 411 18.72 8.69 4.97
C ASN A 411 18.49 8.33 6.44
N MET A 412 19.33 7.49 7.02
CA MET A 412 19.29 7.09 8.44
C MET A 412 20.63 7.30 9.13
N ASP A 413 21.32 8.40 8.82
CA ASP A 413 22.61 8.73 9.43
C ASP A 413 22.44 9.40 10.80
N LEU A 414 23.55 9.84 11.41
CA LEU A 414 23.55 10.45 12.75
C LEU A 414 23.00 11.88 12.70
N GLY A 415 21.72 12.03 12.97
CA GLY A 415 21.01 13.29 13.04
C GLY A 415 19.81 13.24 13.99
N GLY A 416 19.34 14.42 14.40
CA GLY A 416 18.17 14.51 15.31
C GLY A 416 16.87 14.03 14.66
N ILE A 417 16.67 14.31 13.37
CA ILE A 417 15.49 13.90 12.58
C ILE A 417 15.50 12.39 12.41
N GLU A 418 16.62 11.81 12.03
CA GLU A 418 16.81 10.38 11.79
C GLU A 418 16.65 9.58 13.07
N LYS A 419 17.19 10.09 14.19
CA LYS A 419 17.01 9.49 15.52
C LYS A 419 15.54 9.54 15.98
N ALA A 420 14.87 10.67 15.76
CA ALA A 420 13.45 10.80 16.06
C ALA A 420 12.59 9.85 15.22
N LEU A 421 12.92 9.69 13.92
CA LEU A 421 12.26 8.71 13.04
C LEU A 421 12.47 7.29 13.54
N LEU A 422 13.72 6.89 13.83
CA LEU A 422 14.07 5.57 14.37
C LEU A 422 13.21 5.23 15.58
N THR A 423 13.19 6.15 16.56
CA THR A 423 12.44 5.94 17.81
C THR A 423 10.94 5.83 17.55
N LEU A 424 10.38 6.70 16.71
CA LEU A 424 8.97 6.67 16.36
C LEU A 424 8.59 5.34 15.70
N VAL A 425 9.30 4.95 14.64
CA VAL A 425 8.92 3.76 13.86
C VAL A 425 9.12 2.46 14.64
N ASN A 426 10.15 2.39 15.49
CA ASN A 426 10.36 1.23 16.37
C ASN A 426 9.25 1.11 17.43
N LYS A 427 8.70 2.23 17.91
CA LYS A 427 7.66 2.28 18.94
C LYS A 427 6.25 1.94 18.40
N ILE A 428 6.01 2.04 17.10
CA ILE A 428 4.72 1.67 16.48
C ILE A 428 4.45 0.17 16.67
N ASP A 429 3.22 -0.18 17.09
CA ASP A 429 2.78 -1.57 17.28
C ASP A 429 2.76 -2.36 15.96
N LYS A 430 3.73 -3.28 15.79
CA LYS A 430 3.86 -4.11 14.57
C LYS A 430 2.77 -5.19 14.44
N ASN A 431 1.95 -5.40 15.48
CA ASN A 431 0.79 -6.29 15.37
C ASN A 431 -0.38 -5.61 14.66
N LYS A 432 -0.53 -4.28 14.83
CA LYS A 432 -1.59 -3.47 14.23
C LYS A 432 -1.16 -2.85 12.90
N TYR A 433 0.12 -2.50 12.76
CA TYR A 433 0.64 -1.71 11.64
C TYR A 433 1.81 -2.41 10.95
N ARG A 434 1.87 -2.25 9.63
CA ARG A 434 3.03 -2.57 8.83
C ARG A 434 3.72 -1.27 8.43
N VAL A 435 4.97 -1.11 8.86
CA VAL A 435 5.74 0.12 8.65
C VAL A 435 6.70 -0.04 7.49
N THR A 436 6.65 0.90 6.56
CA THR A 436 7.62 1.03 5.47
C THR A 436 8.32 2.37 5.59
N ILE A 437 9.65 2.36 5.54
CA ILE A 437 10.47 3.57 5.40
C ILE A 437 10.95 3.64 3.95
N VAL A 438 10.77 4.79 3.33
CA VAL A 438 11.31 5.07 2.00
C VAL A 438 12.41 6.12 2.14
N LEU A 439 13.61 5.76 1.73
CA LEU A 439 14.80 6.61 1.82
C LEU A 439 15.26 7.03 0.42
N GLU A 440 15.73 8.26 0.27
CA GLU A 440 16.44 8.66 -0.95
C GLU A 440 17.73 7.88 -1.10
N LYS A 441 18.48 7.73 0.02
CA LYS A 441 19.72 6.96 0.11
C LYS A 441 19.60 5.98 1.27
N LYS A 442 19.79 4.70 1.00
CA LYS A 442 19.76 3.66 2.03
C LYS A 442 21.14 3.54 2.68
N GLU A 443 21.49 4.53 3.47
CA GLU A 443 22.74 4.64 4.21
C GLU A 443 22.50 5.19 5.62
N GLY A 444 23.46 4.98 6.52
CA GLY A 444 23.45 5.53 7.87
C GLY A 444 23.43 4.49 8.97
N ILE A 445 24.01 4.86 10.12
CA ILE A 445 24.22 3.99 11.30
C ILE A 445 22.95 3.51 11.98
N PHE A 446 21.81 4.16 11.72
CA PHE A 446 20.53 3.80 12.31
C PHE A 446 19.78 2.70 11.54
N LEU A 447 20.27 2.28 10.36
CA LEU A 447 19.62 1.22 9.57
C LEU A 447 19.61 -0.11 10.33
N ASP A 448 20.71 -0.46 10.98
CA ASP A 448 20.84 -1.73 11.73
C ASP A 448 20.05 -1.73 13.04
N LYS A 449 19.63 -0.53 13.51
CA LYS A 449 18.81 -0.37 14.73
C LYS A 449 17.31 -0.41 14.47
N LEU A 450 16.89 -0.47 13.19
CA LEU A 450 15.47 -0.62 12.84
C LEU A 450 14.95 -2.00 13.21
N ASP A 451 13.73 -2.06 13.72
CA ASP A 451 13.02 -3.31 13.95
C ASP A 451 12.98 -4.16 12.66
N LYS A 452 13.28 -5.46 12.78
CA LYS A 452 13.38 -6.41 11.66
C LYS A 452 12.09 -6.52 10.81
N ASN A 453 10.96 -6.10 11.37
CA ASN A 453 9.66 -6.09 10.68
C ASN A 453 9.41 -4.78 9.90
N ILE A 454 10.31 -3.80 9.97
CA ILE A 454 10.21 -2.56 9.19
C ILE A 454 10.79 -2.80 7.80
N LYS A 455 9.99 -2.51 6.77
CA LYS A 455 10.44 -2.55 5.39
C LYS A 455 11.17 -1.26 5.03
N VAL A 456 12.39 -1.36 4.47
CA VAL A 456 13.14 -0.21 3.96
C VAL A 456 13.23 -0.30 2.45
N ILE A 457 12.79 0.76 1.76
CA ILE A 457 12.85 0.92 0.30
C ILE A 457 13.81 2.08 0.00
N GLU A 458 14.72 1.88 -0.95
CA GLU A 458 15.57 2.93 -1.49
C GLU A 458 15.02 3.46 -2.81
N LEU A 459 14.95 4.78 -2.97
CA LEU A 459 14.51 5.42 -4.21
C LEU A 459 15.59 5.41 -5.29
N LYS A 460 16.87 5.31 -4.90
CA LYS A 460 18.03 5.36 -5.80
C LYS A 460 17.99 6.59 -6.72
N VAL A 461 17.77 7.76 -6.15
CA VAL A 461 17.71 9.02 -6.91
C VAL A 461 18.99 9.19 -7.73
N SER A 462 18.85 9.49 -9.01
CA SER A 462 20.01 9.67 -9.91
C SER A 462 20.64 11.04 -9.69
N ASN A 463 21.95 11.04 -9.48
CA ASN A 463 22.79 12.24 -9.37
C ASN A 463 23.66 12.45 -10.63
N ASN A 464 23.24 11.92 -11.79
CA ASN A 464 24.00 12.05 -13.03
C ASN A 464 24.28 13.53 -13.35
N LYS A 465 25.51 13.83 -13.78
CA LYS A 465 25.94 15.20 -14.16
C LYS A 465 25.12 15.75 -15.33
N ASN A 466 24.74 14.90 -16.28
CA ASN A 466 23.87 15.28 -17.38
C ASN A 466 22.42 15.47 -16.86
N ILE A 467 21.93 16.71 -17.00
CA ILE A 467 20.61 17.13 -16.50
C ILE A 467 19.46 16.34 -17.16
N PHE A 468 19.55 16.07 -18.47
CA PHE A 468 18.52 15.35 -19.21
C PHE A 468 18.43 13.91 -18.74
N ILE A 469 19.55 13.18 -18.66
CA ILE A 469 19.61 11.80 -18.17
C ILE A 469 19.11 11.73 -16.72
N ARG A 470 19.53 12.67 -15.88
CA ARG A 470 19.09 12.75 -14.48
C ARG A 470 17.58 12.96 -14.37
N LYS A 471 17.01 13.91 -15.11
CA LYS A 471 15.56 14.19 -15.11
C LYS A 471 14.78 12.99 -15.62
N PHE A 472 15.19 12.41 -16.76
CA PHE A 472 14.52 11.24 -17.35
C PHE A 472 14.56 10.04 -16.43
N THR A 473 15.71 9.69 -15.87
CA THR A 473 15.86 8.56 -14.95
C THR A 473 15.01 8.74 -13.69
N ASN A 474 14.99 9.93 -13.10
CA ASN A 474 14.22 10.21 -11.89
C ASN A 474 12.71 10.25 -12.18
N MET A 475 12.29 10.72 -13.37
CA MET A 475 10.90 10.65 -13.83
C MET A 475 10.44 9.19 -13.97
N PHE A 476 11.24 8.35 -14.63
CA PHE A 476 10.92 6.93 -14.81
C PHE A 476 10.85 6.18 -13.49
N ARG A 477 11.80 6.38 -12.58
CA ARG A 477 11.79 5.79 -11.23
C ARG A 477 10.57 6.23 -10.42
N LYS A 478 10.17 7.50 -10.54
CA LYS A 478 8.96 8.03 -9.90
C LYS A 478 7.71 7.34 -10.42
N GLU A 479 7.59 7.11 -11.74
CA GLU A 479 6.42 6.44 -12.31
C GLU A 479 6.40 4.95 -11.93
N ILE A 480 7.55 4.27 -11.88
CA ILE A 480 7.64 2.92 -11.31
C ILE A 480 7.20 2.90 -9.85
N PHE A 481 7.70 3.85 -9.03
CA PHE A 481 7.27 3.94 -7.63
C PHE A 481 5.75 4.16 -7.53
N ARG A 482 5.19 5.04 -8.37
CA ARG A 482 3.75 5.29 -8.45
C ARG A 482 2.98 4.04 -8.83
N LEU A 483 3.42 3.28 -9.83
CA LEU A 483 2.77 2.04 -10.25
C LEU A 483 2.56 1.07 -9.09
N PHE A 484 3.60 0.84 -8.30
CA PHE A 484 3.57 -0.14 -7.21
C PHE A 484 3.03 0.39 -5.88
N ASN A 485 2.98 1.71 -5.68
CA ASN A 485 2.74 2.30 -4.37
C ASN A 485 1.66 3.39 -4.33
N ASN A 486 1.04 3.78 -5.46
CA ASN A 486 0.01 4.83 -5.46
C ASN A 486 -1.18 4.43 -4.58
N LYS A 487 -1.47 5.26 -3.57
CA LYS A 487 -2.56 5.06 -2.60
C LYS A 487 -2.62 3.66 -1.98
N LYS A 488 -1.49 2.98 -1.97
CA LYS A 488 -1.36 1.65 -1.38
C LYS A 488 -1.38 1.68 0.13
N TYR A 489 -0.86 2.76 0.71
CA TYR A 489 -0.72 2.91 2.16
C TYR A 489 -1.96 3.57 2.76
N ASP A 490 -2.31 3.16 3.98
CA ASP A 490 -3.42 3.75 4.73
C ASP A 490 -3.03 5.11 5.31
N PHE A 491 -1.72 5.33 5.51
CA PHE A 491 -1.14 6.60 5.95
C PHE A 491 0.24 6.80 5.35
N SER A 492 0.60 8.05 5.06
CA SER A 492 1.95 8.42 4.63
C SER A 492 2.44 9.70 5.30
N CYS A 493 3.73 9.75 5.61
CA CYS A 493 4.37 10.89 6.23
C CYS A 493 5.62 11.32 5.46
N CYS A 494 5.67 12.59 5.05
CA CYS A 494 6.92 13.25 4.69
C CYS A 494 7.65 13.63 5.97
N TYR A 495 8.60 12.80 6.40
CA TYR A 495 9.33 13.03 7.64
C TYR A 495 10.52 13.97 7.47
N ALA A 496 11.21 13.91 6.35
CA ALA A 496 12.27 14.87 5.98
C ALA A 496 11.70 15.98 5.08
N THR A 497 11.16 17.03 5.67
CA THR A 497 10.54 18.16 4.96
C THR A 497 11.50 18.84 3.97
N TYR A 498 12.80 18.84 4.25
CA TYR A 498 13.84 19.41 3.37
C TYR A 498 14.05 18.59 2.08
N SER A 499 13.66 17.31 2.07
CA SER A 499 13.78 16.44 0.91
C SER A 499 12.58 16.54 -0.03
N TYR A 500 12.81 16.96 -1.27
CA TYR A 500 11.77 17.01 -2.30
C TYR A 500 11.25 15.61 -2.68
N SER A 501 12.14 14.62 -2.75
CA SER A 501 11.76 13.25 -3.08
C SER A 501 10.89 12.62 -2.00
N SER A 502 11.22 12.83 -0.72
CA SER A 502 10.40 12.39 0.42
C SER A 502 9.00 12.98 0.37
N ASN A 503 8.89 14.26 0.01
CA ASN A 503 7.60 14.92 -0.19
C ASN A 503 6.77 14.23 -1.30
N LYS A 504 7.36 14.00 -2.48
CA LYS A 504 6.66 13.35 -3.60
C LYS A 504 6.24 11.91 -3.28
N VAL A 505 7.07 11.17 -2.55
CA VAL A 505 6.75 9.81 -2.08
C VAL A 505 5.53 9.83 -1.18
N ALA A 506 5.49 10.72 -0.18
CA ALA A 506 4.36 10.81 0.74
C ALA A 506 3.05 11.18 0.00
N LEU A 507 3.13 12.12 -0.96
CA LEU A 507 1.98 12.53 -1.78
C LEU A 507 1.44 11.41 -2.68
N ILE A 508 2.29 10.51 -3.16
CA ILE A 508 1.88 9.36 -3.98
C ILE A 508 1.27 8.24 -3.12
N ALA A 509 1.85 7.98 -1.96
CA ALA A 509 1.64 6.75 -1.22
C ALA A 509 0.26 6.62 -0.56
N SER A 510 -0.35 7.71 -0.11
CA SER A 510 -1.64 7.70 0.59
C SER A 510 -2.47 8.95 0.31
N ASN A 511 -3.77 8.90 0.61
CA ASN A 511 -4.63 10.08 0.73
C ASN A 511 -4.59 10.66 2.16
N ASN A 512 -4.36 9.82 3.18
CA ASN A 512 -4.12 10.24 4.55
C ASN A 512 -2.65 10.63 4.73
N ARG A 513 -2.34 11.90 4.53
CA ARG A 513 -0.98 12.42 4.40
C ARG A 513 -0.63 13.37 5.51
N MET A 514 0.59 13.24 6.03
CA MET A 514 1.18 14.11 7.02
C MET A 514 2.53 14.63 6.53
N ILE A 515 2.82 15.90 6.80
CA ILE A 515 4.18 16.44 6.69
C ILE A 515 4.67 16.82 8.08
N TYR A 516 5.93 16.47 8.39
CA TYR A 516 6.50 16.67 9.72
C TYR A 516 7.59 17.73 9.68
N ILE A 517 7.34 18.87 10.30
CA ILE A 517 8.23 20.05 10.32
C ILE A 517 9.08 20.00 11.60
N HIS A 518 10.36 19.66 11.44
CA HIS A 518 11.29 19.39 12.55
C HIS A 518 12.09 20.62 12.98
N ASN A 519 12.02 21.71 12.26
CA ASN A 519 12.80 22.92 12.57
C ASN A 519 11.93 24.17 12.47
N ASP A 520 12.41 25.27 13.03
CA ASP A 520 11.79 26.58 12.83
C ASP A 520 12.35 27.22 11.55
N TYR A 521 11.64 27.00 10.47
CA TYR A 521 12.05 27.49 9.14
C TYR A 521 11.97 29.00 9.00
N THR A 522 11.27 29.72 9.91
CA THR A 522 11.18 31.18 9.88
C THR A 522 12.49 31.86 10.25
N HIS A 523 13.41 31.12 10.90
CA HIS A 523 14.77 31.58 11.17
C HIS A 523 15.78 31.19 10.07
N ILE A 524 15.38 30.29 9.17
CA ILE A 524 16.25 29.81 8.09
C ILE A 524 16.01 30.61 6.80
N TYR A 525 14.75 30.93 6.53
CA TYR A 525 14.30 31.58 5.31
C TYR A 525 13.63 32.93 5.61
N GLN A 526 13.83 33.90 4.72
CA GLN A 526 12.99 35.10 4.70
C GLN A 526 11.59 34.77 4.21
N GLU A 527 10.61 35.66 4.42
CA GLU A 527 9.19 35.38 4.14
C GLU A 527 8.92 34.89 2.70
N LYS A 528 9.55 35.50 1.71
CA LYS A 528 9.41 35.09 0.30
C LYS A 528 10.00 33.70 0.06
N GLU A 529 11.20 33.46 0.52
CA GLU A 529 11.88 32.16 0.38
C GLU A 529 11.15 31.05 1.13
N LEU A 530 10.59 31.37 2.30
CA LEU A 530 9.74 30.45 3.10
C LEU A 530 8.51 30.04 2.30
N ASN A 531 7.83 31.02 1.68
CA ASN A 531 6.65 30.76 0.86
C ASN A 531 7.02 29.89 -0.34
N ASP A 532 8.07 30.23 -1.08
CA ASP A 532 8.54 29.47 -2.25
C ASP A 532 8.92 28.03 -1.86
N PHE A 533 9.62 27.86 -0.74
CA PHE A 533 10.01 26.55 -0.23
C PHE A 533 8.76 25.67 0.06
N PHE A 534 7.77 26.18 0.79
CA PHE A 534 6.61 25.40 1.17
C PHE A 534 5.57 25.26 0.04
N ASP A 535 5.52 26.19 -0.90
CA ASP A 535 4.70 26.03 -2.12
C ASP A 535 5.16 24.84 -2.96
N THR A 536 6.47 24.61 -3.07
CA THR A 536 7.00 23.41 -3.76
C THR A 536 6.64 22.10 -3.03
N ARG A 537 6.28 22.16 -1.74
CA ARG A 537 5.85 20.99 -0.95
C ARG A 537 4.37 20.70 -1.07
N ASN A 538 3.57 21.59 -1.70
CA ASN A 538 2.13 21.45 -1.86
C ASN A 538 1.44 21.18 -0.51
N LEU A 539 1.61 22.05 0.47
CA LEU A 539 1.07 21.86 1.83
C LEU A 539 -0.43 21.59 1.84
N GLY A 540 -1.19 22.11 0.86
CA GLY A 540 -2.59 21.86 0.67
C GLY A 540 -3.03 20.45 0.40
N ASP A 541 -2.11 19.65 -0.08
CA ASP A 541 -2.35 18.23 -0.31
C ASP A 541 -2.19 17.39 0.96
N TYR A 542 -1.67 17.98 2.05
CA TYR A 542 -1.51 17.30 3.33
C TYR A 542 -2.72 17.54 4.24
N ARG A 543 -3.20 16.45 4.85
CA ARG A 543 -4.26 16.52 5.83
C ARG A 543 -3.78 17.08 7.17
N TYR A 544 -2.53 16.79 7.52
CA TYR A 544 -1.89 17.26 8.76
C TYR A 544 -0.53 17.86 8.48
N ILE A 545 -0.33 19.07 8.94
CA ILE A 545 0.95 19.76 9.01
C ILE A 545 1.39 19.69 10.47
N THR A 546 2.39 18.88 10.76
CA THR A 546 2.80 18.53 12.11
C THR A 546 4.08 19.24 12.49
N PHE A 547 4.08 19.88 13.64
CA PHE A 547 5.23 20.58 14.21
C PHE A 547 5.74 19.84 15.44
N VAL A 548 7.05 19.96 15.71
CA VAL A 548 7.66 19.37 16.90
C VAL A 548 7.47 20.19 18.16
N SER A 549 7.09 21.48 18.05
CA SER A 549 6.81 22.36 19.19
C SER A 549 5.73 23.39 18.88
N ASN A 550 5.09 23.93 19.93
CA ASN A 550 4.13 25.03 19.79
C ASN A 550 4.79 26.31 19.31
N GLU A 551 6.06 26.57 19.70
CA GLU A 551 6.83 27.73 19.26
C GLU A 551 7.02 27.71 17.74
N SER A 552 7.57 26.61 17.19
CA SER A 552 7.76 26.44 15.75
C SER A 552 6.43 26.54 14.98
N LYS A 553 5.34 25.96 15.50
CA LYS A 553 4.01 26.11 14.92
C LYS A 553 3.57 27.59 14.89
N ASN A 554 3.68 28.30 16.02
CA ASN A 554 3.21 29.68 16.14
C ASN A 554 4.00 30.62 15.24
N ASN A 555 5.33 30.46 15.17
CA ASN A 555 6.18 31.25 14.28
C ASN A 555 5.83 30.99 12.81
N PHE A 556 5.67 29.72 12.44
CA PHE A 556 5.28 29.34 11.09
C PHE A 556 3.92 29.93 10.68
N THR A 557 2.90 29.83 11.55
CA THR A 557 1.55 30.34 11.24
C THR A 557 1.48 31.86 11.10
N LYS A 558 2.38 32.59 11.76
CA LYS A 558 2.53 34.03 11.60
C LYS A 558 3.15 34.40 10.25
N ALA A 559 4.17 33.65 9.82
CA ALA A 559 4.94 33.93 8.63
C ALA A 559 4.28 33.36 7.35
N TYR A 560 3.67 32.15 7.42
CA TYR A 560 3.06 31.48 6.28
C TYR A 560 1.54 31.51 6.39
N LYS A 561 0.88 32.48 5.72
CA LYS A 561 -0.55 32.78 5.86
C LYS A 561 -1.46 32.03 4.89
N LYS A 562 -0.88 31.33 3.88
CA LYS A 562 -1.64 30.65 2.82
C LYS A 562 -2.50 29.49 3.30
N TYR A 563 -2.15 28.87 4.42
CA TYR A 563 -2.86 27.75 5.03
C TYR A 563 -3.26 28.07 6.46
N LYS A 564 -4.50 27.75 6.86
CA LYS A 564 -5.01 28.02 8.21
C LYS A 564 -5.51 26.78 8.96
N GLU A 565 -5.58 25.61 8.34
CA GLU A 565 -6.23 24.43 8.89
C GLU A 565 -5.27 23.25 9.10
N ASN A 566 -5.59 22.42 10.10
CA ASN A 566 -4.93 21.15 10.40
C ASN A 566 -3.47 21.21 10.85
N TYR A 567 -3.08 22.30 11.49
CA TYR A 567 -1.80 22.39 12.19
C TYR A 567 -1.87 21.66 13.54
N ILE A 568 -1.03 20.64 13.70
CA ILE A 568 -0.95 19.88 14.95
C ILE A 568 0.47 19.90 15.51
N VAL A 569 0.57 19.68 16.82
CA VAL A 569 1.87 19.52 17.48
C VAL A 569 1.99 18.10 18.00
N ILE A 570 3.09 17.44 17.63
CA ILE A 570 3.49 16.14 18.14
C ILE A 570 5.01 16.19 18.34
N ASN A 571 5.43 16.28 19.61
CA ASN A 571 6.84 16.36 19.94
C ASN A 571 7.57 15.04 19.68
N ASN A 572 8.87 15.09 19.59
CA ASN A 572 9.73 13.95 19.36
C ASN A 572 9.57 12.86 20.44
N PHE A 573 9.92 11.62 20.07
CA PHE A 573 9.93 10.47 20.96
C PHE A 573 11.37 10.10 21.33
N VAL A 574 11.56 9.51 22.52
CA VAL A 574 12.81 8.92 22.97
C VAL A 574 12.59 7.53 23.55
N ASP A 575 13.60 6.71 23.49
CA ASP A 575 13.59 5.40 24.15
C ASP A 575 14.18 5.56 25.55
N VAL A 576 13.31 5.58 26.55
CA VAL A 576 13.71 5.77 27.97
C VAL A 576 14.58 4.62 28.44
N SER A 577 14.27 3.40 28.05
CA SER A 577 15.00 2.21 28.47
C SER A 577 16.42 2.18 27.88
N GLU A 578 16.55 2.47 26.58
CA GLU A 578 17.84 2.57 25.89
C GLU A 578 18.73 3.66 26.53
N ILE A 579 18.14 4.85 26.81
CA ILE A 579 18.89 5.96 27.40
C ILE A 579 19.43 5.58 28.78
N ILE A 580 18.62 4.98 29.64
CA ILE A 580 19.03 4.56 31.00
C ILE A 580 20.10 3.48 30.91
N GLU A 581 19.89 2.45 30.09
CA GLU A 581 20.85 1.34 29.92
C GLU A 581 22.21 1.87 29.45
N LYS A 582 22.23 2.60 28.34
CA LYS A 582 23.45 3.12 27.73
C LYS A 582 24.13 4.22 28.54
N SER A 583 23.42 4.87 29.44
CA SER A 583 24.01 5.88 30.32
C SER A 583 24.96 5.28 31.39
N ASN A 584 24.94 3.95 31.57
CA ASN A 584 25.79 3.25 32.51
C ASN A 584 27.16 2.81 31.92
N GLU A 585 27.36 3.06 30.60
CA GLU A 585 28.65 2.82 29.98
C GLU A 585 29.75 3.71 30.61
N LYS A 586 30.94 3.19 30.77
CA LYS A 586 32.08 3.94 31.32
C LYS A 586 32.57 4.99 30.32
N ILE A 587 32.99 6.15 30.84
CA ILE A 587 33.63 7.23 30.04
C ILE A 587 35.05 7.45 30.60
N ASP A 588 35.98 7.77 29.68
CA ASP A 588 37.37 8.09 30.03
C ASP A 588 37.52 9.59 30.36
N CYS A 589 36.74 10.06 31.33
CA CYS A 589 36.81 11.45 31.76
C CYS A 589 36.48 11.58 33.24
N ILE A 590 37.30 12.32 33.96
CA ILE A 590 37.10 12.63 35.37
C ILE A 590 36.57 14.04 35.50
N LYS A 591 35.41 14.19 36.12
CA LYS A 591 34.82 15.46 36.47
C LYS A 591 35.63 16.14 37.58
N LYS A 592 36.11 17.36 37.30
CA LYS A 592 36.90 18.14 38.25
C LYS A 592 36.07 19.20 38.94
N ASN A 593 35.25 19.93 38.19
CA ASN A 593 34.42 21.05 38.66
C ASN A 593 32.96 20.83 38.36
N ARG A 594 32.10 21.78 38.70
CA ARG A 594 30.74 21.81 38.20
C ARG A 594 30.77 21.83 36.66
N THR A 595 30.13 20.85 36.06
CA THR A 595 30.25 20.61 34.62
C THR A 595 28.94 20.88 33.89
N MET A 596 28.99 21.73 32.89
CA MET A 596 27.92 21.87 31.89
C MET A 596 28.29 21.11 30.65
N ILE A 597 27.31 20.50 30.00
CA ILE A 597 27.53 19.78 28.73
C ILE A 597 26.69 20.36 27.60
N PHE A 598 27.30 20.51 26.45
CA PHE A 598 26.62 20.74 25.19
C PHE A 598 26.69 19.48 24.33
N VAL A 599 25.55 19.04 23.77
CA VAL A 599 25.47 17.88 22.88
C VAL A 599 24.73 18.29 21.62
N GLY A 600 25.42 18.32 20.48
CA GLY A 600 24.81 18.68 19.22
C GLY A 600 25.80 18.99 18.09
N ARG A 601 25.26 19.44 16.95
CA ARG A 601 26.06 19.87 15.82
C ARG A 601 26.79 21.18 16.14
N LEU A 602 28.04 21.28 15.76
CA LEU A 602 28.86 22.46 15.95
C LEU A 602 28.65 23.43 14.78
N ASP A 603 27.63 24.26 14.86
CA ASP A 603 27.17 25.20 13.82
C ASP A 603 26.84 26.54 14.49
N GLU A 604 27.62 27.57 14.19
CA GLU A 604 27.49 28.87 14.82
C GLU A 604 26.19 29.59 14.45
N ASN A 605 25.71 29.43 13.21
CA ASN A 605 24.49 30.10 12.76
C ASN A 605 23.25 29.68 13.60
N GLN A 606 23.19 28.41 14.01
CA GLN A 606 22.09 27.89 14.79
C GLN A 606 22.42 27.79 16.28
N LYS A 607 23.55 27.15 16.64
CA LYS A 607 23.84 26.73 18.02
C LYS A 607 24.52 27.81 18.86
N ARG A 608 25.12 28.81 18.23
CA ARG A 608 25.76 29.97 18.90
C ARG A 608 26.72 29.53 20.00
N ILE A 609 27.65 28.60 19.69
CA ILE A 609 28.59 28.07 20.68
C ILE A 609 29.59 29.16 21.10
N THR A 610 29.87 30.16 20.24
CA THR A 610 30.65 31.31 20.62
C THR A 610 30.06 32.07 21.82
N ARG A 611 28.72 32.20 21.89
CA ARG A 611 27.98 32.73 23.06
C ARG A 611 28.24 31.87 24.28
N LEU A 612 28.17 30.55 24.15
CA LEU A 612 28.42 29.61 25.26
C LEU A 612 29.85 29.75 25.80
N LEU A 613 30.85 29.84 24.90
CA LEU A 613 32.27 30.04 25.31
C LEU A 613 32.47 31.37 26.06
N LYS A 614 31.82 32.45 25.66
CA LYS A 614 31.85 33.72 26.39
C LYS A 614 31.24 33.62 27.78
N ILE A 615 30.12 32.91 27.90
CA ILE A 615 29.48 32.61 29.20
C ILE A 615 30.45 31.84 30.11
N ILE A 616 31.09 30.80 29.60
CA ILE A 616 32.07 29.97 30.35
C ILE A 616 33.29 30.81 30.76
N LYS A 617 33.75 31.74 29.93
CA LYS A 617 34.83 32.65 30.31
C LYS A 617 34.49 33.49 31.55
N LEU A 618 33.25 33.94 31.65
CA LEU A 618 32.77 34.76 32.74
C LEU A 618 32.36 33.98 34.04
N LEU A 619 32.10 32.68 33.88
CA LEU A 619 31.82 31.75 34.99
C LEU A 619 33.13 31.16 35.50
N LYS A 620 33.45 31.41 36.82
CA LYS A 620 34.59 30.76 37.48
C LYS A 620 34.21 29.37 37.99
N ASN A 621 35.16 28.42 37.99
CA ASN A 621 34.97 27.04 38.51
C ASN A 621 33.84 26.27 37.85
N VAL A 622 33.67 26.44 36.53
CA VAL A 622 32.69 25.69 35.72
C VAL A 622 33.43 25.12 34.52
N ASP A 623 33.29 23.83 34.28
CA ASP A 623 33.83 23.14 33.11
C ASP A 623 32.74 23.00 32.04
N LEU A 624 33.14 23.02 30.78
CA LEU A 624 32.27 22.81 29.64
C LEU A 624 32.74 21.56 28.88
N TRP A 625 31.86 20.62 28.75
CA TRP A 625 32.01 19.45 27.89
C TRP A 625 31.25 19.68 26.58
N ILE A 626 31.90 19.44 25.45
CA ILE A 626 31.31 19.61 24.11
C ILE A 626 31.35 18.25 23.41
N VAL A 627 30.17 17.63 23.23
CA VAL A 627 29.97 16.38 22.51
C VAL A 627 29.31 16.68 21.18
N GLY A 628 29.99 16.47 20.09
CA GLY A 628 29.49 16.73 18.75
C GLY A 628 30.60 17.04 17.75
N ASP A 629 30.17 17.28 16.51
CA ASP A 629 31.03 17.69 15.40
C ASP A 629 30.27 18.65 14.49
N GLY A 630 30.97 19.40 13.65
CA GLY A 630 30.35 20.33 12.73
C GLY A 630 31.34 21.24 12.03
N PRO A 631 30.85 22.07 11.09
CA PRO A 631 31.71 22.91 10.24
C PRO A 631 32.58 23.92 11.05
N ASP A 632 32.03 24.40 12.17
CA ASP A 632 32.71 25.48 12.94
C ASP A 632 33.56 24.96 14.10
N LYS A 633 33.82 23.66 14.18
CA LYS A 633 34.62 23.04 15.26
C LYS A 633 36.00 23.63 15.41
N GLN A 634 36.69 23.90 14.29
CA GLN A 634 38.03 24.44 14.32
C GLN A 634 38.02 25.87 14.85
N MET A 635 37.10 26.70 14.43
CA MET A 635 36.89 28.05 14.94
C MET A 635 36.69 28.07 16.46
N TYR A 636 35.88 27.16 17.00
CA TYR A 636 35.67 27.09 18.45
C TYR A 636 36.94 26.71 19.22
N LYS A 637 37.74 25.78 18.71
CA LYS A 637 39.05 25.44 19.32
C LYS A 637 40.00 26.63 19.34
N GLU A 638 40.03 27.40 18.28
CA GLU A 638 40.84 28.64 18.20
C GLU A 638 40.37 29.66 19.25
N ILE A 639 39.06 29.85 19.39
CA ILE A 639 38.51 30.72 20.44
C ILE A 639 38.91 30.22 21.84
N VAL A 640 38.78 28.91 22.10
CA VAL A 640 39.14 28.33 23.41
C VAL A 640 40.63 28.58 23.72
N THR A 641 41.52 28.43 22.75
CA THR A 641 42.93 28.69 22.92
C THR A 641 43.22 30.17 23.14
N LYS A 642 42.63 31.04 22.32
CA LYS A 642 42.77 32.50 22.43
C LYS A 642 42.30 33.05 23.78
N GLU A 643 41.19 32.50 24.29
CA GLU A 643 40.56 32.93 25.53
C GLU A 643 41.12 32.18 26.78
N LYS A 644 42.18 31.34 26.61
CA LYS A 644 42.84 30.55 27.66
C LYS A 644 41.88 29.66 28.45
N LEU A 645 40.98 28.98 27.71
CA LEU A 645 39.95 28.11 28.29
C LEU A 645 40.27 26.61 28.18
N ASN A 646 41.51 26.26 27.74
CA ASN A 646 41.88 24.87 27.44
C ASN A 646 41.72 23.91 28.66
N ASP A 647 41.93 24.39 29.87
CA ASP A 647 41.79 23.58 31.10
C ASP A 647 40.32 23.35 31.50
N ARG A 648 39.37 24.12 30.95
CA ARG A 648 37.99 24.10 31.33
C ARG A 648 37.02 23.68 30.23
N VAL A 649 37.48 23.62 28.96
CA VAL A 649 36.64 23.25 27.80
C VAL A 649 37.21 22.00 27.15
N THR A 650 36.40 20.91 27.20
CA THR A 650 36.84 19.64 26.60
C THR A 650 35.95 19.28 25.42
N PHE A 651 36.58 19.01 24.25
CA PHE A 651 35.91 18.55 23.05
C PHE A 651 36.02 17.02 22.91
N PHE A 652 34.92 16.28 23.07
CA PHE A 652 34.88 14.82 22.95
C PHE A 652 34.67 14.34 21.52
N GLY A 653 34.39 15.26 20.58
CA GLY A 653 34.03 14.90 19.21
C GLY A 653 32.65 14.25 19.09
N LYS A 654 32.38 13.67 17.92
CA LYS A 654 31.14 12.97 17.64
C LYS A 654 31.09 11.64 18.40
N LYS A 655 30.08 11.44 19.25
CA LYS A 655 29.88 10.20 20.01
C LYS A 655 28.58 9.51 19.59
N SER A 656 28.62 8.20 19.35
CA SER A 656 27.43 7.39 19.06
C SER A 656 26.54 7.22 20.30
N ASN A 657 27.14 7.24 21.50
CA ASN A 657 26.46 7.22 22.78
C ASN A 657 26.89 8.43 23.63
N PRO A 658 26.11 9.54 23.65
CA PRO A 658 26.39 10.70 24.49
C PRO A 658 25.87 10.59 25.91
N PHE A 659 25.05 9.56 26.24
CA PHE A 659 24.31 9.47 27.48
C PHE A 659 25.17 9.38 28.74
N PRO A 660 26.31 8.65 28.76
CA PRO A 660 27.19 8.62 29.93
C PRO A 660 27.76 10.03 30.25
N TYR A 661 28.11 10.80 29.23
CA TYR A 661 28.62 12.16 29.39
C TYR A 661 27.52 13.10 29.93
N ILE A 662 26.27 12.95 29.46
CA ILE A 662 25.13 13.70 29.97
C ILE A 662 24.91 13.31 31.46
N LYS A 663 24.93 12.00 31.76
CA LYS A 663 24.72 11.50 33.12
C LYS A 663 25.74 12.03 34.11
N GLU A 664 27.02 12.11 33.75
CA GLU A 664 28.08 12.61 34.59
C GLU A 664 28.10 14.14 34.72
N SER A 665 27.51 14.89 33.80
CA SER A 665 27.39 16.35 33.86
C SER A 665 26.38 16.80 34.94
N ASP A 666 26.43 18.08 35.36
CA ASP A 666 25.45 18.68 36.26
C ASP A 666 24.27 19.29 35.51
N TYR A 667 24.53 19.92 34.39
CA TYR A 667 23.55 20.60 33.56
C TYR A 667 23.84 20.35 32.09
N ILE A 668 22.79 20.29 31.27
CA ILE A 668 22.92 20.41 29.83
C ILE A 668 22.62 21.86 29.42
N ILE A 669 23.41 22.43 28.52
CA ILE A 669 23.26 23.84 28.14
C ILE A 669 23.18 24.00 26.62
N PHE A 670 22.23 24.85 26.20
CA PHE A 670 22.03 25.25 24.81
C PHE A 670 21.91 26.76 24.70
N THR A 671 22.76 27.37 23.88
CA THR A 671 22.74 28.82 23.58
C THR A 671 22.23 29.13 22.19
N SER A 672 21.45 28.20 21.62
CA SER A 672 20.98 28.26 20.26
C SER A 672 20.18 29.52 19.93
N GLU A 673 20.26 29.99 18.70
CA GLU A 673 19.44 31.09 18.21
C GLU A 673 17.99 30.66 17.96
N TYR A 674 17.82 29.45 17.44
CA TYR A 674 16.51 28.80 17.23
C TYR A 674 16.64 27.28 17.32
N GLU A 675 15.55 26.63 17.71
CA GLU A 675 15.42 25.18 17.77
C GLU A 675 13.99 24.77 17.39
N GLY A 676 13.85 23.59 16.79
CA GLY A 676 12.55 22.98 16.61
C GLY A 676 12.03 22.38 17.93
N PHE A 677 12.62 21.25 18.32
CA PHE A 677 12.53 20.62 19.62
C PHE A 677 13.65 19.60 19.75
N PRO A 678 14.77 19.94 20.38
CA PRO A 678 15.91 19.05 20.47
C PRO A 678 15.58 17.74 21.20
N VAL A 679 15.92 16.62 20.58
CA VAL A 679 15.78 15.29 21.20
C VAL A 679 16.60 15.21 22.49
N THR A 680 17.74 15.91 22.53
CA THR A 680 18.63 16.01 23.69
C THR A 680 17.96 16.62 24.93
N TYR A 681 16.91 17.45 24.78
CA TYR A 681 16.15 17.90 25.95
C TYR A 681 15.42 16.73 26.64
N LEU A 682 14.79 15.86 25.85
CA LEU A 682 14.12 14.68 26.40
C LEU A 682 15.12 13.68 27.00
N GLU A 683 16.28 13.53 26.37
CA GLU A 683 17.37 12.66 26.85
C GLU A 683 17.88 13.15 28.23
N SER A 684 18.02 14.47 28.37
CA SER A 684 18.43 15.09 29.64
C SER A 684 17.40 14.88 30.73
N ILE A 685 16.12 15.03 30.42
CA ILE A 685 15.02 14.80 31.34
C ILE A 685 15.04 13.35 31.85
N VAL A 686 15.23 12.37 30.94
CA VAL A 686 15.34 10.94 31.31
C VAL A 686 16.48 10.69 32.28
N LEU A 687 17.60 11.42 32.13
CA LEU A 687 18.78 11.29 32.97
C LEU A 687 18.74 12.23 34.18
N ASN A 688 17.60 12.87 34.47
CA ASN A 688 17.40 13.83 35.56
C ASN A 688 18.40 15.01 35.55
N LYS A 689 18.79 15.46 34.35
CA LYS A 689 19.70 16.59 34.17
C LYS A 689 18.92 17.86 33.77
N PRO A 690 19.04 18.95 34.54
CA PRO A 690 18.39 20.20 34.19
C PRO A 690 18.90 20.78 32.88
N VAL A 691 17.96 21.27 32.07
CA VAL A 691 18.27 21.97 30.81
C VAL A 691 18.38 23.47 31.08
N ILE A 692 19.48 24.08 30.67
CA ILE A 692 19.65 25.54 30.61
C ILE A 692 19.63 25.94 29.14
N THR A 693 18.75 26.88 28.75
CA THR A 693 18.61 27.24 27.35
C THR A 693 18.19 28.68 27.14
N THR A 694 18.61 29.27 26.02
CA THR A 694 18.16 30.59 25.56
C THR A 694 16.79 30.52 24.86
N GLN A 695 16.24 29.33 24.58
CA GLN A 695 14.97 29.14 23.89
C GLN A 695 13.80 29.04 24.85
N ALA A 696 12.61 29.43 24.40
CA ALA A 696 11.40 29.17 25.13
C ALA A 696 11.16 27.65 25.21
N LEU A 697 10.96 27.17 26.43
CA LEU A 697 10.56 25.79 26.70
C LEU A 697 9.04 25.72 26.73
N SER A 698 8.40 25.73 25.58
CA SER A 698 6.95 25.87 25.44
C SER A 698 6.18 24.55 25.50
N ASP A 699 6.84 23.44 25.78
CA ASP A 699 6.23 22.13 25.80
C ASP A 699 5.63 21.77 27.17
N ASP A 700 4.57 20.95 27.18
CA ASP A 700 3.94 20.40 28.37
C ASP A 700 4.87 19.57 29.26
N LEU A 701 5.99 19.09 28.72
CA LEU A 701 7.00 18.28 29.43
C LEU A 701 8.16 19.10 29.98
N VAL A 702 8.54 20.17 29.29
CA VAL A 702 9.71 20.98 29.62
C VAL A 702 9.21 22.39 29.92
N LYS A 703 8.54 22.55 31.03
CA LYS A 703 8.17 23.86 31.53
C LYS A 703 9.34 24.54 32.21
N ILE A 704 9.41 25.84 32.06
CA ILE A 704 10.40 26.65 32.79
C ILE A 704 10.25 26.35 34.28
N ASN A 705 11.36 26.13 34.96
CA ASN A 705 11.48 25.81 36.39
C ASN A 705 11.03 24.40 36.82
N ASP A 706 10.31 23.64 35.97
CA ASP A 706 9.96 22.25 36.31
C ASP A 706 11.04 21.26 35.83
N TYR A 707 11.55 21.46 34.59
CA TYR A 707 12.55 20.57 33.97
C TYR A 707 13.77 21.30 33.42
N GLY A 708 13.78 22.63 33.43
CA GLY A 708 14.84 23.43 32.91
C GLY A 708 14.70 24.89 33.21
N TYR A 709 15.64 25.65 32.72
CA TYR A 709 15.74 27.09 32.95
C TYR A 709 15.96 27.81 31.63
N LYS A 710 15.20 28.89 31.43
CA LYS A 710 15.47 29.85 30.36
C LYS A 710 16.45 30.91 30.85
N ILE A 711 17.44 31.20 29.99
CA ILE A 711 18.42 32.28 30.25
C ILE A 711 18.37 33.30 29.11
N SER A 712 18.88 34.49 29.41
CA SER A 712 19.02 35.57 28.42
C SER A 712 19.97 35.22 27.30
N LYS A 713 19.78 35.82 26.13
CA LYS A 713 20.72 35.75 25.01
C LYS A 713 21.94 36.70 25.21
N ASP A 714 21.82 37.68 26.14
CA ASP A 714 22.95 38.48 26.57
C ASP A 714 23.87 37.70 27.51
N GLU A 715 25.16 37.65 27.22
CA GLU A 715 26.08 36.79 27.93
C GLU A 715 26.29 37.20 29.39
N LYS A 716 26.28 38.51 29.71
CA LYS A 716 26.46 39.03 31.10
C LYS A 716 25.24 38.73 31.94
N GLU A 717 24.07 38.92 31.38
CA GLU A 717 22.80 38.61 32.04
C GLU A 717 22.62 37.11 32.26
N ALA A 718 22.90 36.30 31.24
CA ALA A 718 22.91 34.85 31.33
C ALA A 718 23.81 34.31 32.46
N VAL A 719 24.99 34.93 32.66
CA VAL A 719 25.93 34.58 33.74
C VAL A 719 25.29 34.84 35.12
N LYS A 720 24.56 35.96 35.31
CA LYS A 720 23.87 36.28 36.57
C LYS A 720 22.80 35.19 36.82
N GLU A 721 21.96 34.93 35.81
CA GLU A 721 20.89 33.93 35.91
C GLU A 721 21.43 32.52 36.19
N ILE A 722 22.53 32.12 35.55
CA ILE A 722 23.18 30.82 35.80
C ILE A 722 23.72 30.74 37.24
N LYS A 723 24.29 31.82 37.76
CA LYS A 723 24.74 31.84 39.17
C LYS A 723 23.58 31.68 40.14
N GLU A 724 22.43 32.25 39.85
CA GLU A 724 21.19 32.08 40.66
C GLU A 724 20.67 30.65 40.57
N ILE A 725 20.65 30.04 39.38
CA ILE A 725 20.31 28.62 39.14
C ILE A 725 21.19 27.72 39.99
N PHE A 726 22.48 28.03 40.07
CA PHE A 726 23.41 27.27 40.88
C PHE A 726 23.20 27.36 42.37
N LYS A 727 22.69 28.51 42.88
CA LYS A 727 22.33 28.70 44.30
C LYS A 727 21.04 27.98 44.64
N ASN A 728 20.06 28.01 43.75
CA ASN A 728 18.70 27.50 43.96
C ASN A 728 18.54 26.07 43.35
N LYS A 729 19.36 25.13 43.81
CA LYS A 729 19.39 23.76 43.30
C LYS A 729 18.03 23.06 43.45
N LYS A 730 17.15 23.14 42.45
CA LYS A 730 15.96 22.31 42.35
C LYS A 730 16.35 20.89 41.92
N ILE A 731 15.92 19.89 42.68
CA ILE A 731 16.02 18.49 42.27
C ILE A 731 14.90 18.25 41.27
N ILE A 732 15.28 18.15 40.00
CA ILE A 732 14.35 17.78 38.94
C ILE A 732 14.18 16.26 39.00
N LYS A 733 13.00 15.83 39.45
CA LYS A 733 12.61 14.42 39.36
C LYS A 733 11.75 14.22 38.13
N TYR A 734 12.22 13.39 37.25
CA TYR A 734 11.46 12.91 36.12
C TYR A 734 10.12 12.26 36.57
N LYS A 735 9.00 12.78 36.10
CA LYS A 735 7.67 12.21 36.33
C LYS A 735 7.02 11.87 35.00
N ASN A 736 6.79 10.58 34.75
CA ASN A 736 5.82 10.08 33.74
C ASN A 736 6.04 10.38 32.24
N LEU A 737 7.28 10.48 31.70
CA LEU A 737 7.52 10.65 30.26
C LEU A 737 6.87 9.53 29.44
N ASN A 738 6.89 8.30 29.93
CA ASN A 738 6.25 7.17 29.29
C ASN A 738 4.74 7.40 29.07
N ASN A 739 4.03 7.93 30.08
CA ASN A 739 2.59 8.23 29.94
C ASN A 739 2.35 9.32 28.91
N VAL A 740 3.18 10.34 28.87
CA VAL A 740 3.05 11.43 27.89
C VAL A 740 3.36 10.92 26.48
N GLN A 741 4.40 10.13 26.31
CA GLN A 741 4.72 9.50 25.02
C GLN A 741 3.61 8.56 24.57
N ASN A 742 2.99 7.81 25.48
CA ASN A 742 1.85 6.96 25.18
C ASN A 742 0.61 7.76 24.73
N LYS A 743 0.35 8.91 25.34
CA LYS A 743 -0.72 9.83 24.88
C LYS A 743 -0.42 10.36 23.48
N ARG A 744 0.83 10.74 23.19
CA ARG A 744 1.26 11.17 21.84
C ARG A 744 1.10 10.04 20.81
N MET A 745 1.50 8.81 21.16
CA MET A 745 1.34 7.65 20.29
C MET A 745 -0.14 7.37 20.01
N LYS A 746 -1.02 7.42 21.02
CA LYS A 746 -2.48 7.30 20.82
C LYS A 746 -3.03 8.36 19.86
N LYS A 747 -2.53 9.60 19.92
CA LYS A 747 -2.90 10.68 18.99
C LYS A 747 -2.44 10.34 17.57
N LEU A 748 -1.23 9.83 17.37
CA LEU A 748 -0.76 9.36 16.07
C LEU A 748 -1.57 8.17 15.57
N GLU A 749 -1.86 7.20 16.43
CA GLU A 749 -2.69 6.05 16.08
C GLU A 749 -4.10 6.45 15.66
N SER A 750 -4.71 7.48 16.28
CA SER A 750 -6.00 7.99 15.82
C SER A 750 -5.91 8.52 14.38
N ILE A 751 -4.83 9.27 14.07
CA ILE A 751 -4.56 9.77 12.70
C ILE A 751 -4.33 8.61 11.72
N PHE A 752 -3.52 7.59 12.09
CA PHE A 752 -3.29 6.41 11.26
C PHE A 752 -4.59 5.65 10.96
N ASN A 753 -5.56 5.73 11.89
CA ASN A 753 -6.82 4.99 11.82
C ASN A 753 -7.95 5.76 11.15
N GLU A 754 -7.76 7.01 10.80
CA GLU A 754 -8.76 7.77 10.07
C GLU A 754 -9.05 7.15 8.70
N VAL A 755 -10.35 7.09 8.38
CA VAL A 755 -10.86 6.62 7.10
C VAL A 755 -11.18 7.84 6.24
N ILE A 756 -10.59 7.95 5.05
CA ILE A 756 -10.78 9.04 4.11
C ILE A 756 -11.67 8.58 2.96
#